data_92151ff43ef705f0a9dd6b3062e2c9e1
#
_entry.id   92151ff43ef705f0a9dd6b3062e2c9e1
#
_cell.length_a   1.000
_cell.length_b   1.000
_cell.length_c   1.000
_cell.angle_alpha   90.00
_cell.angle_beta   90.00
_cell.angle_gamma   90.00
#
_symmetry.space_group_name_H-M   'P 1'
#
loop_
_entity.id
_entity.type
_entity.pdbx_description
1 polymer ?
#
loop_
_entity_poly.entity_id
_entity_poly.type
_entity_poly.pdbx_seq_one_letter_code
_entity_poly.pdbx_strand_id
1 'polypeptide(L)'
;MSSNEKPSMEEPELPDGDYEWHKVVDLDELPEGRVTTVTIGHESLCVSHIGDGEYGCLPNACPHQGGPLGEGSIEKGWLRCPWHGYDYSPKNGVPPGAHDDSPGAFRTEVRDDGVYVALPSEEPRQRTVSDVMVETMTNWGVTHVFGMVGHSNLGFADAMRVAEKRGDLTYIGIRHEGAASFAATAYGKLTGGLAACFAIAGPGSTNLLTGLYDAKMDRSPVLALSGQVPSKNRGRGAFQDTDLRAAFSDVARFSETVEAGADHAELMNLACKNAIVGRDVAHLMFPDEVQEIPADDDAEAGGPDGRFGDHAIAPPAHMLDEAVQAMTASDRPIIIVGHGAREGIDDIIALAEKLDAPVLTTFKGKGLISDRHPLAAGVLGRSGTPVASWFMNESDLIITFGVSFSNHTGVADYKPIVQVDFDPMALGRFHPVSVPVQGHVGVTARAMLDACGDTSRDGAAPEVAERWSIWREEKASRTNDDQGEGINAAALFAAMTDCVPANAIMPVDVGNNTYSFGRYFEVTDQAVIMSGYLGSIGFAFPAAMGAWAATQSHPAFEGRPVVSVSGDGGFAQYAMEITTAVKYGMNITHVVMNNSELGKISKEQRAAELDVWQTSLVNPSFASIAESCGAKGIRVTEIDQLEGAIGEAVAHDGPVIVEVVTDALLV
;
A
#
# COMPACT_ATOMS: atom_id res chain seq x y z
N MET A 1 -45.64 19.50 24.21
CA MET A 1 -46.06 19.35 22.80
C MET A 1 -47.51 18.88 22.79
N SER A 2 -48.41 19.53 22.06
CA SER A 2 -49.84 19.33 22.23
C SER A 2 -50.24 17.94 21.70
N SER A 3 -50.89 17.17 22.54
CA SER A 3 -51.21 15.75 22.39
C SER A 3 -52.43 15.43 21.51
N ASN A 4 -52.87 16.32 20.61
CA ASN A 4 -54.12 16.18 19.87
C ASN A 4 -54.01 16.39 18.34
N GLU A 5 -52.83 16.63 17.80
CA GLU A 5 -52.65 16.75 16.35
C GLU A 5 -52.60 15.35 15.73
N LYS A 6 -53.38 15.13 14.67
CA LYS A 6 -53.34 13.88 13.90
C LYS A 6 -52.41 14.07 12.70
N PRO A 7 -51.69 13.01 12.25
CA PRO A 7 -50.89 13.12 11.03
C PRO A 7 -51.76 13.43 9.82
N SER A 8 -51.18 14.17 8.86
CA SER A 8 -51.77 14.33 7.54
C SER A 8 -51.80 13.00 6.81
N MET A 9 -52.95 12.68 6.21
CA MET A 9 -53.13 11.45 5.43
C MET A 9 -53.32 11.77 3.93
N GLU A 10 -52.88 12.94 3.49
CA GLU A 10 -52.88 13.31 2.08
C GLU A 10 -51.93 12.42 1.29
N GLU A 11 -52.37 11.96 0.13
CA GLU A 11 -51.52 11.19 -0.79
C GLU A 11 -50.41 12.08 -1.32
N PRO A 12 -49.16 11.59 -1.34
CA PRO A 12 -48.08 12.30 -2.02
C PRO A 12 -48.37 12.36 -3.52
N GLU A 13 -47.89 13.42 -4.14
CA GLU A 13 -47.95 13.56 -5.59
C GLU A 13 -47.08 12.49 -6.26
N LEU A 14 -47.40 12.15 -7.51
CA LEU A 14 -46.51 11.32 -8.31
C LEU A 14 -45.23 12.10 -8.61
N PRO A 15 -44.07 11.40 -8.68
CA PRO A 15 -42.84 12.05 -9.08
C PRO A 15 -42.98 12.79 -10.42
N ASP A 16 -42.36 13.96 -10.54
CA ASP A 16 -42.22 14.64 -11.82
C ASP A 16 -41.35 13.82 -12.77
N GLY A 17 -41.68 13.76 -14.06
CA GLY A 17 -40.95 12.98 -15.07
C GLY A 17 -41.39 11.52 -15.15
N ASP A 18 -40.52 10.66 -15.65
CA ASP A 18 -40.78 9.23 -15.77
C ASP A 18 -40.59 8.52 -14.42
N TYR A 19 -41.42 7.53 -14.14
CA TYR A 19 -41.34 6.74 -12.92
C TYR A 19 -41.70 5.27 -13.16
N GLU A 20 -41.24 4.40 -12.26
CA GLU A 20 -41.52 2.97 -12.29
C GLU A 20 -42.19 2.52 -10.98
N TRP A 21 -43.13 1.55 -11.10
CA TRP A 21 -43.78 0.96 -9.95
C TRP A 21 -43.05 -0.29 -9.49
N HIS A 22 -42.51 -0.26 -8.26
CA HIS A 22 -41.78 -1.37 -7.65
C HIS A 22 -42.60 -2.00 -6.53
N LYS A 23 -42.72 -3.33 -6.51
CA LYS A 23 -43.34 -4.06 -5.41
C LYS A 23 -42.42 -4.00 -4.20
N VAL A 24 -42.95 -3.59 -3.03
CA VAL A 24 -42.18 -3.39 -1.80
C VAL A 24 -42.50 -4.39 -0.70
N VAL A 25 -43.76 -4.82 -0.56
CA VAL A 25 -44.15 -5.86 0.42
C VAL A 25 -45.36 -6.64 -0.11
N ASP A 26 -45.51 -7.90 0.33
CA ASP A 26 -46.76 -8.65 0.15
C ASP A 26 -47.83 -8.16 1.13
N LEU A 27 -49.11 -8.32 0.83
CA LEU A 27 -50.20 -7.77 1.63
C LEU A 27 -50.26 -8.34 3.07
N ASP A 28 -49.78 -9.55 3.26
CA ASP A 28 -49.74 -10.27 4.55
C ASP A 28 -48.36 -10.20 5.25
N GLU A 29 -47.35 -9.64 4.60
CA GLU A 29 -45.98 -9.57 5.13
C GLU A 29 -45.81 -8.49 6.21
N LEU A 30 -46.47 -7.32 6.05
CA LEU A 30 -46.35 -6.21 6.99
C LEU A 30 -47.64 -6.03 7.80
N PRO A 31 -47.67 -6.43 9.09
CA PRO A 31 -48.84 -6.26 9.96
C PRO A 31 -49.24 -4.80 10.15
N GLU A 32 -50.51 -4.56 10.39
CA GLU A 32 -51.07 -3.22 10.69
C GLU A 32 -50.33 -2.56 11.89
N GLY A 33 -50.04 -1.28 11.77
CA GLY A 33 -49.32 -0.49 12.77
C GLY A 33 -47.80 -0.77 12.80
N ARG A 34 -47.27 -1.44 11.78
CA ARG A 34 -45.84 -1.76 11.69
C ARG A 34 -45.16 -1.04 10.53
N VAL A 35 -43.86 -0.95 10.63
CA VAL A 35 -42.97 -0.42 9.61
C VAL A 35 -41.91 -1.44 9.26
N THR A 36 -41.35 -1.33 8.06
CA THR A 36 -40.21 -2.16 7.62
C THR A 36 -39.32 -1.37 6.70
N THR A 37 -38.03 -1.76 6.63
CA THR A 37 -37.10 -1.24 5.63
C THR A 37 -37.13 -2.11 4.39
N VAL A 38 -37.30 -1.49 3.22
CA VAL A 38 -37.22 -2.16 1.92
C VAL A 38 -36.17 -1.44 1.08
N THR A 39 -35.38 -2.20 0.31
CA THR A 39 -34.36 -1.64 -0.59
C THR A 39 -34.71 -1.97 -2.03
N ILE A 40 -34.81 -0.94 -2.89
CA ILE A 40 -35.00 -1.06 -4.33
C ILE A 40 -33.81 -0.40 -5.02
N GLY A 41 -32.98 -1.17 -5.71
CA GLY A 41 -31.72 -0.64 -6.26
C GLY A 41 -30.81 -0.07 -5.15
N HIS A 42 -30.59 1.23 -5.17
CA HIS A 42 -29.85 1.97 -4.13
C HIS A 42 -30.78 2.75 -3.17
N GLU A 43 -32.09 2.80 -3.44
CA GLU A 43 -33.06 3.47 -2.59
C GLU A 43 -33.42 2.63 -1.36
N SER A 44 -33.24 3.21 -0.19
CA SER A 44 -33.70 2.62 1.08
C SER A 44 -34.98 3.28 1.51
N LEU A 45 -36.04 2.50 1.65
CA LEU A 45 -37.41 2.94 1.85
C LEU A 45 -37.93 2.47 3.22
N CYS A 46 -38.68 3.32 3.91
CA CYS A 46 -39.49 2.95 5.06
C CYS A 46 -40.93 2.73 4.60
N VAL A 47 -41.37 1.49 4.55
CA VAL A 47 -42.78 1.15 4.24
C VAL A 47 -43.55 0.98 5.54
N SER A 48 -44.70 1.61 5.65
CA SER A 48 -45.57 1.55 6.82
C SER A 48 -46.97 1.03 6.46
N HIS A 49 -47.51 0.10 7.26
CA HIS A 49 -48.93 -0.28 7.21
C HIS A 49 -49.69 0.52 8.27
N ILE A 50 -50.42 1.52 7.82
CA ILE A 50 -51.01 2.54 8.70
C ILE A 50 -52.29 2.00 9.39
N GLY A 51 -53.06 1.18 8.68
CA GLY A 51 -54.31 0.58 9.11
C GLY A 51 -55.38 0.65 8.01
N ASP A 52 -56.44 -0.12 8.16
CA ASP A 52 -57.58 -0.15 7.20
C ASP A 52 -57.14 -0.43 5.74
N GLY A 53 -56.00 -1.14 5.55
CA GLY A 53 -55.43 -1.43 4.23
C GLY A 53 -54.71 -0.25 3.59
N GLU A 54 -54.40 0.81 4.34
CA GLU A 54 -53.63 1.96 3.89
C GLU A 54 -52.14 1.76 4.19
N TYR A 55 -51.31 2.09 3.22
CA TYR A 55 -49.85 2.05 3.32
C TYR A 55 -49.26 3.42 3.00
N GLY A 56 -48.07 3.66 3.55
CA GLY A 56 -47.24 4.81 3.22
C GLY A 56 -45.81 4.41 2.98
N CYS A 57 -45.07 5.21 2.24
CA CYS A 57 -43.66 4.99 1.96
C CYS A 57 -42.90 6.30 2.04
N LEU A 58 -41.88 6.34 2.89
CA LEU A 58 -40.96 7.46 3.04
C LEU A 58 -39.53 7.01 2.70
N PRO A 59 -38.61 7.92 2.33
CA PRO A 59 -37.18 7.65 2.43
C PRO A 59 -36.83 7.12 3.82
N ASN A 60 -36.01 6.11 3.91
CA ASN A 60 -35.69 5.46 5.19
C ASN A 60 -34.81 6.34 6.11
N ALA A 61 -34.14 7.36 5.58
CA ALA A 61 -33.28 8.26 6.32
C ALA A 61 -34.07 9.42 6.96
N CYS A 62 -34.05 9.50 8.29
CA CYS A 62 -34.59 10.64 9.02
C CYS A 62 -33.79 11.93 8.72
N PRO A 63 -34.38 13.04 8.27
CA PRO A 63 -33.65 14.26 7.90
C PRO A 63 -32.85 14.88 9.05
N HIS A 64 -33.19 14.57 10.32
CA HIS A 64 -32.45 15.10 11.47
C HIS A 64 -31.02 14.61 11.51
N GLN A 65 -30.76 13.29 11.47
CA GLN A 65 -29.42 12.68 11.51
C GLN A 65 -29.33 11.31 10.83
N GLY A 66 -30.19 11.03 9.86
CA GLY A 66 -30.14 9.78 9.10
C GLY A 66 -30.68 8.54 9.81
N GLY A 67 -31.39 8.70 10.93
CA GLY A 67 -31.95 7.55 11.66
C GLY A 67 -32.88 6.71 10.78
N PRO A 68 -32.79 5.34 10.84
CA PRO A 68 -33.54 4.46 9.96
C PRO A 68 -35.02 4.43 10.34
N LEU A 69 -35.87 5.12 9.59
CA LEU A 69 -37.31 5.22 9.87
C LEU A 69 -38.03 3.87 9.84
N GLY A 70 -37.56 2.93 9.01
CA GLY A 70 -38.13 1.58 8.92
C GLY A 70 -37.83 0.69 10.13
N GLU A 71 -36.93 1.13 11.05
CA GLU A 71 -36.72 0.52 12.36
C GLU A 71 -37.50 1.23 13.47
N GLY A 72 -38.28 2.22 13.12
CA GLY A 72 -39.10 3.00 14.03
C GLY A 72 -40.41 2.31 14.44
N SER A 73 -41.37 3.11 14.86
CA SER A 73 -42.67 2.63 15.30
C SER A 73 -43.80 3.58 14.88
N ILE A 74 -45.01 3.04 14.70
CA ILE A 74 -46.22 3.86 14.57
C ILE A 74 -46.81 4.12 15.97
N GLU A 75 -46.78 5.37 16.41
CA GLU A 75 -47.31 5.77 17.71
C GLU A 75 -48.34 6.87 17.58
N LYS A 76 -49.57 6.59 17.97
CA LYS A 76 -50.73 7.52 17.83
C LYS A 76 -50.93 8.00 16.39
N GLY A 77 -50.61 7.14 15.42
CA GLY A 77 -50.72 7.43 14.00
C GLY A 77 -49.47 8.10 13.38
N TRP A 78 -48.51 8.52 14.17
CA TRP A 78 -47.25 9.09 13.70
C TRP A 78 -46.15 8.03 13.55
N LEU A 79 -45.37 8.11 12.51
CA LEU A 79 -44.12 7.34 12.35
C LEU A 79 -43.03 8.02 13.17
N ARG A 80 -42.50 7.32 14.18
CA ARG A 80 -41.49 7.82 15.09
C ARG A 80 -40.13 7.29 14.74
N CYS A 81 -39.14 8.20 14.55
CA CYS A 81 -37.74 7.87 14.36
C CYS A 81 -37.16 7.19 15.60
N PRO A 82 -36.43 6.04 15.47
CA PRO A 82 -35.94 5.29 16.61
C PRO A 82 -34.79 5.98 17.36
N TRP A 83 -34.09 6.94 16.73
CA TRP A 83 -32.92 7.57 17.36
C TRP A 83 -33.30 8.72 18.30
N HIS A 84 -34.07 9.71 17.81
CA HIS A 84 -34.33 10.93 18.60
C HIS A 84 -35.80 11.23 18.79
N GLY A 85 -36.71 10.33 18.38
CA GLY A 85 -38.14 10.46 18.60
C GLY A 85 -38.83 11.53 17.76
N TYR A 86 -38.22 11.91 16.62
CA TYR A 86 -38.90 12.78 15.65
C TYR A 86 -40.08 12.05 15.00
N ASP A 87 -41.23 12.74 14.91
CA ASP A 87 -42.47 12.20 14.40
C ASP A 87 -42.73 12.74 12.99
N TYR A 88 -43.17 11.86 12.10
CA TYR A 88 -43.56 12.18 10.73
C TYR A 88 -44.90 11.53 10.37
N SER A 89 -45.68 12.16 9.49
CA SER A 89 -46.80 11.45 8.90
C SER A 89 -46.30 10.23 8.13
N PRO A 90 -46.80 9.03 8.42
CA PRO A 90 -46.38 7.84 7.70
C PRO A 90 -46.78 7.84 6.23
N LYS A 91 -47.78 8.72 5.83
CA LYS A 91 -48.32 8.81 4.49
C LYS A 91 -47.54 9.77 3.58
N ASN A 92 -47.20 10.95 4.12
CA ASN A 92 -46.60 12.03 3.31
C ASN A 92 -45.37 12.69 3.95
N GLY A 93 -44.85 12.14 5.05
CA GLY A 93 -43.62 12.63 5.67
C GLY A 93 -43.74 13.97 6.40
N VAL A 94 -44.90 14.62 6.43
CA VAL A 94 -45.07 15.93 7.08
C VAL A 94 -44.89 15.78 8.60
N PRO A 95 -43.96 16.55 9.24
CA PRO A 95 -43.80 16.52 10.68
C PRO A 95 -44.92 17.28 11.41
N PRO A 96 -45.15 17.05 12.74
CA PRO A 96 -46.12 17.80 13.52
C PRO A 96 -45.62 19.23 13.79
N GLY A 97 -46.54 20.20 13.76
CA GLY A 97 -46.27 21.60 14.10
C GLY A 97 -45.50 22.38 13.05
N ALA A 98 -44.62 23.30 13.47
CA ALA A 98 -43.89 24.24 12.59
C ALA A 98 -42.47 23.74 12.23
N HIS A 99 -42.23 22.44 12.20
CA HIS A 99 -40.95 21.89 11.74
C HIS A 99 -40.96 21.73 10.22
N ASP A 100 -39.92 22.20 9.54
CA ASP A 100 -39.82 22.17 8.07
C ASP A 100 -39.07 20.94 7.53
N ASP A 101 -38.48 20.10 8.41
CA ASP A 101 -37.63 18.97 8.02
C ASP A 101 -38.49 17.72 7.72
N SER A 102 -39.09 17.65 6.52
CA SER A 102 -39.79 16.46 6.03
C SER A 102 -38.83 15.51 5.28
N PRO A 103 -38.89 14.18 5.51
CA PRO A 103 -38.15 13.22 4.68
C PRO A 103 -38.70 13.15 3.24
N GLY A 104 -39.84 13.76 2.96
CA GLY A 104 -40.56 13.50 1.74
C GLY A 104 -41.36 12.19 1.81
N ALA A 105 -42.04 11.84 0.74
CA ALA A 105 -42.81 10.60 0.63
C ALA A 105 -42.96 10.15 -0.82
N PHE A 106 -43.10 8.83 -0.98
CA PHE A 106 -43.39 8.22 -2.27
C PHE A 106 -44.84 7.76 -2.32
N ARG A 107 -45.46 7.90 -3.49
CA ARG A 107 -46.84 7.44 -3.70
C ARG A 107 -46.89 5.91 -3.66
N THR A 108 -47.88 5.39 -2.91
CA THR A 108 -48.12 3.96 -2.76
C THR A 108 -49.38 3.55 -3.50
N GLU A 109 -49.43 2.33 -4.03
CA GLU A 109 -50.59 1.69 -4.64
C GLU A 109 -50.70 0.25 -4.14
N VAL A 110 -51.86 -0.11 -3.64
CA VAL A 110 -52.17 -1.49 -3.24
C VAL A 110 -52.77 -2.23 -4.43
N ARG A 111 -52.15 -3.33 -4.83
CA ARG A 111 -52.59 -4.23 -5.89
C ARG A 111 -52.90 -5.61 -5.31
N ASP A 112 -53.49 -6.48 -6.11
CA ASP A 112 -53.93 -7.81 -5.67
C ASP A 112 -52.85 -8.67 -5.05
N ASP A 113 -51.57 -8.44 -5.44
CA ASP A 113 -50.41 -9.25 -5.06
C ASP A 113 -49.43 -8.53 -4.13
N GLY A 114 -49.73 -7.27 -3.71
CA GLY A 114 -48.84 -6.53 -2.81
C GLY A 114 -48.95 -5.03 -2.89
N VAL A 115 -48.08 -4.35 -2.16
CA VAL A 115 -47.96 -2.89 -2.15
C VAL A 115 -46.83 -2.47 -3.10
N TYR A 116 -47.15 -1.46 -3.91
CA TYR A 116 -46.23 -0.89 -4.90
C TYR A 116 -45.91 0.55 -4.56
N VAL A 117 -44.70 0.99 -4.88
CA VAL A 117 -44.24 2.37 -4.71
C VAL A 117 -43.77 2.92 -6.04
N ALA A 118 -44.20 4.15 -6.37
CA ALA A 118 -43.73 4.89 -7.53
C ALA A 118 -42.38 5.53 -7.18
N LEU A 119 -41.32 5.10 -7.84
CA LEU A 119 -39.99 5.74 -7.75
C LEU A 119 -39.72 6.48 -9.07
N PRO A 120 -39.04 7.65 -9.01
CA PRO A 120 -38.56 8.30 -10.22
C PRO A 120 -37.66 7.34 -10.99
N SER A 121 -37.76 7.34 -12.33
CA SER A 121 -36.76 6.65 -13.15
C SER A 121 -35.39 7.26 -12.84
N GLU A 122 -34.33 6.40 -12.75
CA GLU A 122 -32.97 6.87 -12.42
C GLU A 122 -32.57 7.99 -13.40
N GLU A 123 -32.44 9.21 -12.89
CA GLU A 123 -31.76 10.25 -13.66
C GLU A 123 -30.27 9.87 -13.84
N PRO A 124 -29.68 10.19 -15.00
CA PRO A 124 -28.24 9.98 -15.17
C PRO A 124 -27.49 10.66 -14.02
N ARG A 125 -26.65 9.91 -13.32
CA ARG A 125 -25.83 10.43 -12.21
C ARG A 125 -25.08 11.68 -12.68
N GLN A 126 -25.25 12.78 -11.99
CA GLN A 126 -24.53 14.02 -12.28
C GLN A 126 -23.04 13.85 -11.97
N ARG A 127 -22.17 14.28 -12.89
CA ARG A 127 -20.72 14.31 -12.69
C ARG A 127 -20.38 15.31 -11.59
N THR A 128 -19.53 14.90 -10.64
CA THR A 128 -19.13 15.72 -9.49
C THR A 128 -17.67 16.14 -9.58
N VAL A 129 -17.25 17.05 -8.71
CA VAL A 129 -15.83 17.42 -8.56
C VAL A 129 -14.95 16.22 -8.19
N SER A 130 -15.50 15.26 -7.43
CA SER A 130 -14.81 14.00 -7.14
C SER A 130 -14.55 13.18 -8.40
N ASP A 131 -15.47 13.15 -9.36
CA ASP A 131 -15.25 12.47 -10.65
C ASP A 131 -14.10 13.12 -11.42
N VAL A 132 -14.06 14.45 -11.51
CA VAL A 132 -12.97 15.19 -12.16
C VAL A 132 -11.61 14.88 -11.53
N MET A 133 -11.57 14.81 -10.18
CA MET A 133 -10.34 14.49 -9.47
C MET A 133 -9.91 13.02 -9.64
N VAL A 134 -10.85 12.08 -9.66
CA VAL A 134 -10.57 10.66 -9.94
C VAL A 134 -10.08 10.48 -11.37
N GLU A 135 -10.74 11.09 -12.36
CA GLU A 135 -10.30 11.09 -13.75
C GLU A 135 -8.89 11.70 -13.90
N THR A 136 -8.61 12.77 -13.17
CA THR A 136 -7.26 13.38 -13.17
C THR A 136 -6.22 12.43 -12.60
N MET A 137 -6.45 11.80 -11.44
CA MET A 137 -5.46 10.87 -10.87
C MET A 137 -5.25 9.63 -11.74
N THR A 138 -6.29 9.13 -12.42
CA THR A 138 -6.13 8.01 -13.36
C THR A 138 -5.34 8.42 -14.60
N ASN A 139 -5.51 9.64 -15.12
CA ASN A 139 -4.66 10.21 -16.18
C ASN A 139 -3.18 10.30 -15.76
N TRP A 140 -2.90 10.47 -14.46
CA TRP A 140 -1.54 10.40 -13.90
C TRP A 140 -1.02 8.98 -13.67
N GLY A 141 -1.78 7.96 -14.05
CA GLY A 141 -1.39 6.55 -13.98
C GLY A 141 -1.73 5.85 -12.66
N VAL A 142 -2.60 6.42 -11.82
CA VAL A 142 -3.13 5.70 -10.66
C VAL A 142 -4.10 4.62 -11.13
N THR A 143 -3.64 3.37 -11.11
CA THR A 143 -4.42 2.19 -11.51
C THR A 143 -5.01 1.43 -10.32
N HIS A 144 -4.45 1.61 -9.13
CA HIS A 144 -4.87 0.91 -7.92
C HIS A 144 -5.05 1.87 -6.74
N VAL A 145 -6.14 1.70 -6.01
CA VAL A 145 -6.43 2.40 -4.76
C VAL A 145 -6.67 1.38 -3.67
N PHE A 146 -5.88 1.44 -2.60
CA PHE A 146 -6.04 0.61 -1.41
C PHE A 146 -6.71 1.41 -0.32
N GLY A 147 -7.79 0.92 0.29
CA GLY A 147 -8.43 1.76 1.29
C GLY A 147 -9.65 1.18 1.96
N MET A 148 -10.28 2.02 2.77
CA MET A 148 -11.53 1.71 3.46
C MET A 148 -12.56 2.81 3.23
N VAL A 149 -13.73 2.40 2.77
CA VAL A 149 -14.89 3.28 2.60
C VAL A 149 -15.60 3.45 3.94
N GLY A 150 -16.04 4.66 4.23
CA GLY A 150 -16.88 4.99 5.39
C GLY A 150 -17.57 6.33 5.22
N HIS A 151 -18.27 6.79 6.23
CA HIS A 151 -19.22 7.90 6.12
C HIS A 151 -18.64 9.25 5.65
N SER A 152 -17.36 9.53 5.89
CA SER A 152 -16.75 10.83 5.53
C SER A 152 -16.03 10.84 4.19
N ASN A 153 -16.18 9.78 3.38
CA ASN A 153 -15.53 9.68 2.08
C ASN A 153 -16.42 9.02 1.00
N LEU A 154 -17.73 9.04 1.20
CA LEU A 154 -18.70 8.35 0.34
C LEU A 154 -18.75 8.92 -1.07
N GLY A 155 -18.74 10.24 -1.23
CA GLY A 155 -18.81 10.89 -2.55
C GLY A 155 -17.58 10.57 -3.40
N PHE A 156 -16.39 10.60 -2.80
CA PHE A 156 -15.15 10.23 -3.51
C PHE A 156 -15.09 8.72 -3.80
N ALA A 157 -15.58 7.88 -2.87
CA ALA A 157 -15.70 6.44 -3.10
C ALA A 157 -16.67 6.12 -4.25
N ASP A 158 -17.77 6.85 -4.40
CA ASP A 158 -18.69 6.67 -5.51
C ASP A 158 -18.06 7.07 -6.86
N ALA A 159 -17.28 8.15 -6.90
CA ALA A 159 -16.52 8.51 -8.09
C ALA A 159 -15.52 7.41 -8.48
N MET A 160 -14.79 6.82 -7.51
CA MET A 160 -13.92 5.67 -7.76
C MET A 160 -14.69 4.43 -8.24
N ARG A 161 -15.87 4.15 -7.70
CA ARG A 161 -16.74 3.06 -8.16
C ARG A 161 -17.13 3.24 -9.63
N VAL A 162 -17.40 4.47 -10.04
CA VAL A 162 -17.73 4.79 -11.45
C VAL A 162 -16.51 4.56 -12.35
N ALA A 163 -15.33 5.01 -11.93
CA ALA A 163 -14.08 4.79 -12.66
C ALA A 163 -13.72 3.28 -12.73
N GLU A 164 -13.93 2.52 -11.64
CA GLU A 164 -13.72 1.07 -11.63
C GLU A 164 -14.66 0.34 -12.60
N LYS A 165 -15.94 0.73 -12.69
CA LYS A 165 -16.88 0.18 -13.68
C LYS A 165 -16.45 0.46 -15.13
N ARG A 166 -15.72 1.54 -15.39
CA ARG A 166 -15.13 1.85 -16.70
C ARG A 166 -13.83 1.08 -16.97
N GLY A 167 -13.24 0.48 -15.94
CA GLY A 167 -11.93 -0.20 -16.01
C GLY A 167 -10.73 0.76 -15.90
N ASP A 168 -10.93 1.99 -15.44
CA ASP A 168 -9.88 3.01 -15.31
C ASP A 168 -8.99 2.75 -14.09
N LEU A 169 -9.52 2.15 -13.03
CA LEU A 169 -8.81 1.78 -11.82
C LEU A 169 -9.38 0.51 -11.16
N THR A 170 -8.65 -0.04 -10.20
CA THR A 170 -9.11 -1.12 -9.32
C THR A 170 -9.07 -0.64 -7.88
N TYR A 171 -10.20 -0.77 -7.16
CA TYR A 171 -10.29 -0.47 -5.74
C TYR A 171 -10.11 -1.74 -4.90
N ILE A 172 -9.13 -1.74 -3.99
CA ILE A 172 -8.85 -2.85 -3.08
C ILE A 172 -9.24 -2.46 -1.66
N GLY A 173 -10.40 -2.96 -1.21
CA GLY A 173 -10.90 -2.75 0.14
C GLY A 173 -10.14 -3.58 1.16
N ILE A 174 -9.39 -2.92 2.05
CA ILE A 174 -8.52 -3.51 3.08
C ILE A 174 -9.23 -3.59 4.44
N ARG A 175 -8.58 -4.23 5.43
CA ARG A 175 -9.06 -4.35 6.80
C ARG A 175 -8.47 -3.32 7.76
N HIS A 176 -7.25 -2.86 7.47
CA HIS A 176 -6.55 -1.86 8.27
C HIS A 176 -5.81 -0.88 7.37
N GLU A 177 -6.01 0.41 7.55
CA GLU A 177 -5.49 1.46 6.66
C GLU A 177 -3.94 1.48 6.61
N GLY A 178 -3.27 1.02 7.65
CA GLY A 178 -1.81 0.81 7.62
C GLY A 178 -1.39 -0.17 6.53
N ALA A 179 -2.20 -1.22 6.26
CA ALA A 179 -1.96 -2.12 5.14
C ALA A 179 -2.13 -1.41 3.79
N ALA A 180 -3.11 -0.49 3.66
CA ALA A 180 -3.30 0.30 2.45
C ALA A 180 -2.08 1.15 2.12
N SER A 181 -1.56 1.87 3.10
CA SER A 181 -0.39 2.73 2.89
C SER A 181 0.89 1.92 2.59
N PHE A 182 1.11 0.77 3.22
CA PHE A 182 2.22 -0.12 2.87
C PHE A 182 2.08 -0.73 1.47
N ALA A 183 0.87 -1.14 1.07
CA ALA A 183 0.61 -1.66 -0.28
C ALA A 183 0.88 -0.60 -1.36
N ALA A 184 0.36 0.62 -1.19
CA ALA A 184 0.63 1.74 -2.09
C ALA A 184 2.14 2.08 -2.14
N THR A 185 2.82 2.06 -0.98
CA THR A 185 4.27 2.27 -0.89
C THR A 185 5.05 1.21 -1.66
N ALA A 186 4.68 -0.07 -1.52
CA ALA A 186 5.34 -1.17 -2.22
C ALA A 186 5.16 -1.07 -3.74
N TYR A 187 3.96 -0.71 -4.20
CA TYR A 187 3.70 -0.43 -5.62
C TYR A 187 4.66 0.66 -6.14
N GLY A 188 4.74 1.79 -5.45
CA GLY A 188 5.65 2.88 -5.83
C GLY A 188 7.14 2.50 -5.77
N LYS A 189 7.56 1.69 -4.77
CA LYS A 189 8.93 1.16 -4.69
C LYS A 189 9.30 0.28 -5.88
N LEU A 190 8.36 -0.50 -6.39
CA LEU A 190 8.59 -1.38 -7.53
C LEU A 190 8.57 -0.63 -8.86
N THR A 191 7.52 0.15 -9.08
CA THR A 191 7.21 0.70 -10.39
C THR A 191 7.78 2.11 -10.62
N GLY A 192 8.11 2.86 -9.56
CA GLY A 192 8.33 4.30 -9.63
C GLY A 192 7.06 5.10 -9.96
N GLY A 193 5.94 4.41 -10.22
CA GLY A 193 4.62 4.97 -10.50
C GLY A 193 3.82 5.27 -9.24
N LEU A 194 2.62 5.79 -9.43
CA LEU A 194 1.76 6.25 -8.35
C LEU A 194 0.64 5.23 -8.04
N ALA A 195 0.51 4.84 -6.79
CA ALA A 195 -0.70 4.22 -6.26
C ALA A 195 -1.30 5.09 -5.17
N ALA A 196 -2.59 4.94 -4.90
CA ALA A 196 -3.27 5.71 -3.87
C ALA A 196 -3.63 4.84 -2.66
N CYS A 197 -3.61 5.46 -1.47
CA CYS A 197 -4.26 4.93 -0.29
C CYS A 197 -5.38 5.87 0.16
N PHE A 198 -6.49 5.29 0.65
CA PHE A 198 -7.74 6.00 0.88
C PHE A 198 -8.33 5.64 2.25
N ALA A 199 -8.72 6.66 3.02
CA ALA A 199 -9.24 6.46 4.37
C ALA A 199 -10.29 7.51 4.75
N ILE A 200 -11.05 7.19 5.81
CA ILE A 200 -12.00 8.13 6.43
C ILE A 200 -11.28 9.18 7.28
N ALA A 201 -12.03 10.20 7.70
CA ALA A 201 -11.59 11.19 8.67
C ALA A 201 -11.17 10.54 10.00
N GLY A 202 -10.32 11.21 10.75
CA GLY A 202 -9.91 10.79 12.10
C GLY A 202 -9.06 9.52 12.08
N PRO A 203 -9.53 8.40 12.70
CA PRO A 203 -8.71 7.22 12.94
C PRO A 203 -8.24 6.55 11.64
N GLY A 204 -9.06 6.52 10.58
CA GLY A 204 -8.66 5.91 9.33
C GLY A 204 -7.47 6.63 8.70
N SER A 205 -7.53 7.96 8.62
CA SER A 205 -6.41 8.75 8.09
C SER A 205 -5.16 8.64 8.96
N THR A 206 -5.27 8.65 10.29
CA THR A 206 -4.10 8.52 11.17
C THR A 206 -3.46 7.14 11.10
N ASN A 207 -4.23 6.08 10.82
CA ASN A 207 -3.68 4.73 10.60
C ASN A 207 -2.80 4.63 9.34
N LEU A 208 -2.95 5.51 8.35
CA LEU A 208 -2.09 5.54 7.16
C LEU A 208 -0.64 5.92 7.47
N LEU A 209 -0.39 6.67 8.55
CA LEU A 209 0.88 7.38 8.78
C LEU A 209 2.10 6.47 8.75
N THR A 210 2.06 5.28 9.36
CA THR A 210 3.23 4.39 9.43
C THR A 210 3.70 3.99 8.02
N GLY A 211 2.82 3.54 7.15
CA GLY A 211 3.19 3.18 5.79
C GLY A 211 3.57 4.39 4.93
N LEU A 212 2.98 5.56 5.20
CA LEU A 212 3.37 6.81 4.53
C LEU A 212 4.76 7.30 4.97
N TYR A 213 5.15 7.11 6.24
CA TYR A 213 6.53 7.35 6.66
C TYR A 213 7.51 6.40 5.96
N ASP A 214 7.13 5.15 5.72
CA ASP A 214 7.94 4.23 4.94
C ASP A 214 8.09 4.72 3.48
N ALA A 215 7.01 5.22 2.87
CA ALA A 215 7.05 5.83 1.54
C ALA A 215 8.01 7.04 1.49
N LYS A 216 7.85 7.99 2.41
CA LYS A 216 8.70 9.18 2.52
C LYS A 216 10.17 8.82 2.66
N MET A 217 10.50 7.96 3.64
CA MET A 217 11.89 7.64 3.97
C MET A 217 12.56 6.80 2.88
N ASP A 218 11.81 5.98 2.16
CA ASP A 218 12.31 5.17 1.06
C ASP A 218 12.09 5.82 -0.32
N ARG A 219 11.57 7.05 -0.36
CA ARG A 219 11.34 7.85 -1.58
C ARG A 219 10.44 7.13 -2.58
N SER A 220 9.32 6.63 -2.10
CA SER A 220 8.28 6.00 -2.90
C SER A 220 7.15 6.98 -3.17
N PRO A 221 6.72 7.20 -4.42
CA PRO A 221 5.58 8.06 -4.71
C PRO A 221 4.28 7.43 -4.20
N VAL A 222 3.53 8.17 -3.38
CA VAL A 222 2.23 7.74 -2.86
C VAL A 222 1.26 8.91 -2.81
N LEU A 223 0.02 8.68 -3.28
CA LEU A 223 -1.09 9.60 -3.14
C LEU A 223 -1.97 9.14 -1.96
N ALA A 224 -2.00 9.92 -0.89
CA ALA A 224 -2.86 9.69 0.26
C ALA A 224 -4.13 10.55 0.16
N LEU A 225 -5.28 9.91 0.27
CA LEU A 225 -6.60 10.52 0.13
C LEU A 225 -7.38 10.30 1.42
N SER A 226 -7.72 11.39 2.11
CA SER A 226 -8.41 11.35 3.40
C SER A 226 -9.76 12.04 3.33
N GLY A 227 -10.83 11.35 3.72
CA GLY A 227 -12.08 12.04 4.06
C GLY A 227 -11.87 13.03 5.21
N GLN A 228 -12.70 14.05 5.31
CA GLN A 228 -12.70 15.00 6.41
C GLN A 228 -14.16 15.33 6.79
N VAL A 229 -14.36 15.67 8.06
CA VAL A 229 -15.67 16.14 8.52
C VAL A 229 -16.11 17.39 7.77
N PRO A 230 -17.45 17.64 7.63
CA PRO A 230 -17.95 18.83 6.96
C PRO A 230 -17.32 20.11 7.50
N SER A 231 -16.96 21.04 6.62
CA SER A 231 -16.25 22.30 6.95
C SER A 231 -16.97 23.09 8.04
N LYS A 232 -18.31 23.11 8.04
CA LYS A 232 -19.14 23.76 9.06
C LYS A 232 -18.97 23.20 10.48
N ASN A 233 -18.44 21.96 10.59
CA ASN A 233 -18.27 21.25 11.87
C ASN A 233 -16.83 21.32 12.39
N ARG A 234 -15.87 21.71 11.56
CA ARG A 234 -14.45 21.74 11.91
C ARG A 234 -14.15 22.72 13.05
N GLY A 235 -13.27 22.32 13.97
CA GLY A 235 -12.86 23.13 15.13
C GLY A 235 -13.94 23.24 16.22
N ARG A 236 -15.03 22.51 16.11
CA ARG A 236 -16.13 22.52 17.08
C ARG A 236 -16.14 21.29 18.01
N GLY A 237 -15.12 20.43 17.90
CA GLY A 237 -15.07 19.15 18.61
C GLY A 237 -16.07 18.11 18.07
N ALA A 238 -16.36 18.15 16.78
CA ALA A 238 -17.23 17.20 16.12
C ALA A 238 -16.62 15.79 16.13
N PHE A 239 -17.46 14.79 15.96
CA PHE A 239 -17.03 13.39 15.86
C PHE A 239 -16.01 13.23 14.72
N GLN A 240 -14.85 12.63 15.02
CA GLN A 240 -13.71 12.43 14.10
C GLN A 240 -13.08 13.73 13.52
N ASP A 241 -13.38 14.89 14.08
CA ASP A 241 -12.70 16.14 13.71
C ASP A 241 -11.26 16.13 14.26
N THR A 242 -10.31 15.81 13.41
CA THR A 242 -8.88 15.83 13.69
C THR A 242 -8.17 16.80 12.76
N ASP A 243 -7.12 17.45 13.25
CA ASP A 243 -6.28 18.31 12.40
C ASP A 243 -5.34 17.43 11.56
N LEU A 244 -5.90 16.90 10.46
CA LEU A 244 -5.14 16.04 9.54
C LEU A 244 -4.00 16.79 8.87
N ARG A 245 -4.13 18.12 8.63
CA ARG A 245 -3.03 18.90 8.06
C ARG A 245 -1.83 18.91 8.99
N ALA A 246 -2.05 19.11 10.28
CA ALA A 246 -0.97 19.05 11.27
C ALA A 246 -0.42 17.62 11.41
N ALA A 247 -1.30 16.59 11.43
CA ALA A 247 -0.89 15.21 11.55
C ALA A 247 0.00 14.74 10.38
N PHE A 248 -0.26 15.22 9.16
CA PHE A 248 0.48 14.86 7.95
C PHE A 248 1.63 15.83 7.61
N SER A 249 1.83 16.89 8.37
CA SER A 249 2.78 17.96 8.06
C SER A 249 4.22 17.51 7.91
N ASP A 250 4.65 16.49 8.67
CA ASP A 250 6.00 15.92 8.51
C ASP A 250 6.03 14.82 7.44
N VAL A 251 5.00 13.97 7.32
CA VAL A 251 5.03 12.81 6.44
C VAL A 251 4.79 13.17 4.98
N ALA A 252 3.98 14.19 4.69
CA ALA A 252 3.62 14.56 3.33
C ALA A 252 4.40 15.80 2.85
N ARG A 253 5.03 15.68 1.67
CA ARG A 253 5.66 16.81 0.98
C ARG A 253 4.63 17.84 0.51
N PHE A 254 3.45 17.39 0.15
CA PHE A 254 2.32 18.21 -0.28
C PHE A 254 1.09 17.75 0.51
N SER A 255 0.41 18.65 1.23
CA SER A 255 -0.77 18.32 2.02
C SER A 255 -1.74 19.48 2.00
N GLU A 256 -2.88 19.32 1.29
CA GLU A 256 -3.87 20.37 1.11
C GLU A 256 -5.29 19.89 1.34
N THR A 257 -6.16 20.82 1.77
CA THR A 257 -7.60 20.57 1.84
C THR A 257 -8.24 20.95 0.52
N VAL A 258 -9.14 20.10 0.03
CA VAL A 258 -9.94 20.37 -1.16
C VAL A 258 -11.07 21.32 -0.78
N GLU A 259 -10.94 22.58 -1.17
CA GLU A 259 -11.94 23.61 -0.90
C GLU A 259 -13.02 23.62 -2.00
N ALA A 260 -14.27 24.01 -1.65
CA ALA A 260 -15.39 24.02 -2.59
C ALA A 260 -15.17 24.90 -3.85
N GLY A 261 -14.42 25.97 -3.72
CA GLY A 261 -14.12 26.91 -4.82
C GLY A 261 -12.74 26.71 -5.45
N ALA A 262 -12.07 25.56 -5.20
CA ALA A 262 -10.75 25.28 -5.77
C ALA A 262 -10.86 24.86 -7.24
N ASP A 263 -9.75 25.01 -7.98
CA ASP A 263 -9.55 24.26 -9.23
C ASP A 263 -9.20 22.82 -8.88
N HIS A 264 -10.21 21.95 -8.91
CA HIS A 264 -10.11 20.57 -8.41
C HIS A 264 -9.17 19.71 -9.26
N ALA A 265 -9.20 19.88 -10.60
CA ALA A 265 -8.28 19.19 -11.51
C ALA A 265 -6.84 19.62 -11.27
N GLU A 266 -6.61 20.92 -11.13
CA GLU A 266 -5.25 21.46 -10.90
C GLU A 266 -4.69 21.03 -9.53
N LEU A 267 -5.51 21.03 -8.48
CA LEU A 267 -5.09 20.58 -7.16
C LEU A 267 -4.66 19.11 -7.18
N MET A 268 -5.39 18.23 -7.89
CA MET A 268 -5.01 16.83 -8.07
C MET A 268 -3.74 16.70 -8.93
N ASN A 269 -3.61 17.49 -10.00
CA ASN A 269 -2.38 17.55 -10.80
C ASN A 269 -1.16 17.88 -9.93
N LEU A 270 -1.27 18.89 -9.05
CA LEU A 270 -0.19 19.30 -8.15
C LEU A 270 0.14 18.19 -7.15
N ALA A 271 -0.86 17.51 -6.61
CA ALA A 271 -0.64 16.38 -5.69
C ALA A 271 0.12 15.25 -6.39
N CYS A 272 -0.37 14.79 -7.55
CA CYS A 272 0.29 13.74 -8.32
C CYS A 272 1.72 14.12 -8.74
N LYS A 273 1.92 15.36 -9.22
CA LYS A 273 3.24 15.87 -9.58
C LYS A 273 4.20 15.88 -8.39
N ASN A 274 3.75 16.35 -7.21
CA ASN A 274 4.58 16.36 -6.00
C ASN A 274 4.98 14.96 -5.56
N ALA A 275 4.07 13.99 -5.66
CA ALA A 275 4.37 12.60 -5.33
C ALA A 275 5.39 11.99 -6.29
N ILE A 276 5.18 12.08 -7.58
CA ILE A 276 6.03 11.44 -8.61
C ILE A 276 7.40 12.12 -8.68
N VAL A 277 7.43 13.44 -8.93
CA VAL A 277 8.69 14.17 -9.12
C VAL A 277 9.47 14.27 -7.81
N GLY A 278 8.75 14.45 -6.70
CA GLY A 278 9.35 14.48 -5.38
C GLY A 278 9.82 13.11 -4.88
N ARG A 279 9.31 12.02 -5.47
CA ARG A 279 9.45 10.65 -4.94
C ARG A 279 9.09 10.64 -3.45
N ASP A 280 7.87 11.10 -3.13
CA ASP A 280 7.43 11.40 -1.78
C ASP A 280 5.91 11.22 -1.66
N VAL A 281 5.36 11.53 -0.51
CA VAL A 281 3.92 11.48 -0.23
C VAL A 281 3.25 12.79 -0.59
N ALA A 282 2.14 12.71 -1.33
CA ALA A 282 1.17 13.80 -1.46
C ALA A 282 -0.13 13.42 -0.75
N HIS A 283 -0.74 14.37 -0.06
CA HIS A 283 -1.95 14.16 0.73
C HIS A 283 -3.02 15.18 0.38
N LEU A 284 -4.24 14.70 0.14
CA LEU A 284 -5.43 15.52 -0.06
C LEU A 284 -6.51 15.15 0.96
N MET A 285 -7.12 16.18 1.54
CA MET A 285 -8.22 16.06 2.50
C MET A 285 -9.51 16.53 1.86
N PHE A 286 -10.54 15.71 1.91
CA PHE A 286 -11.83 15.94 1.26
C PHE A 286 -12.91 16.19 2.32
N PRO A 287 -13.32 17.45 2.59
CA PRO A 287 -14.51 17.70 3.39
C PRO A 287 -15.73 17.04 2.74
N ASP A 288 -16.59 16.46 3.58
CA ASP A 288 -17.71 15.61 3.15
C ASP A 288 -18.61 16.30 2.10
N GLU A 289 -19.01 17.56 2.38
CA GLU A 289 -19.88 18.34 1.49
C GLU A 289 -19.24 18.74 0.15
N VAL A 290 -17.92 18.70 0.05
CA VAL A 290 -17.22 19.08 -1.19
C VAL A 290 -17.25 17.95 -2.20
N GLN A 291 -17.29 16.70 -1.74
CA GLN A 291 -17.16 15.52 -2.58
C GLN A 291 -18.30 15.37 -3.60
N GLU A 292 -19.49 15.88 -3.26
CA GLU A 292 -20.71 15.75 -4.05
C GLU A 292 -21.08 17.04 -4.84
N ILE A 293 -20.24 18.07 -4.78
CA ILE A 293 -20.47 19.30 -5.56
C ILE A 293 -20.52 18.92 -7.05
N PRO A 294 -21.59 19.33 -7.78
CA PRO A 294 -21.64 19.16 -9.22
C PRO A 294 -20.42 19.79 -9.90
N ALA A 295 -19.80 19.06 -10.81
CA ALA A 295 -18.77 19.63 -11.67
C ALA A 295 -19.41 20.57 -12.71
N ASP A 296 -18.68 21.62 -13.09
CA ASP A 296 -19.09 22.46 -14.21
C ASP A 296 -19.17 21.62 -15.49
N ASP A 297 -20.09 21.95 -16.38
CA ASP A 297 -20.32 21.20 -17.63
C ASP A 297 -19.06 21.12 -18.52
N ASP A 298 -18.19 22.12 -18.45
CA ASP A 298 -16.94 22.24 -19.19
C ASP A 298 -15.69 21.84 -18.37
N ALA A 299 -15.87 21.30 -17.15
CA ALA A 299 -14.75 20.86 -16.32
C ALA A 299 -13.98 19.71 -17.00
N GLU A 300 -12.72 19.93 -17.31
CA GLU A 300 -11.82 18.95 -17.89
C GLU A 300 -10.94 18.31 -16.81
N ALA A 301 -10.73 17.00 -16.92
CA ALA A 301 -9.77 16.30 -16.11
C ALA A 301 -8.33 16.68 -16.49
N GLY A 302 -7.47 16.83 -15.49
CA GLY A 302 -6.05 17.12 -15.71
C GLY A 302 -5.25 15.88 -16.15
N GLY A 303 -3.95 16.08 -16.35
CA GLY A 303 -3.01 15.01 -16.71
C GLY A 303 -1.55 15.47 -16.64
N PRO A 304 -0.59 14.58 -16.92
CA PRO A 304 0.84 14.84 -16.80
C PRO A 304 1.44 15.69 -17.92
N ASP A 305 0.77 15.84 -19.05
CA ASP A 305 1.30 16.47 -20.26
C ASP A 305 1.77 17.90 -20.02
N GLY A 306 3.02 18.20 -20.39
CA GLY A 306 3.64 19.51 -20.20
C GLY A 306 3.96 19.90 -18.75
N ARG A 307 3.83 18.97 -17.78
CA ARG A 307 3.96 19.28 -16.35
C ARG A 307 5.29 18.91 -15.72
N PHE A 308 6.12 18.12 -16.38
CA PHE A 308 7.50 17.84 -15.96
C PHE A 308 8.41 17.63 -17.17
N GLY A 309 9.69 17.92 -16.95
CA GLY A 309 10.72 17.73 -17.95
C GLY A 309 11.38 16.35 -17.87
N ASP A 310 12.30 16.10 -18.80
CA ASP A 310 13.14 14.92 -18.73
C ASP A 310 14.06 14.98 -17.51
N HIS A 311 14.10 13.90 -16.75
CA HIS A 311 14.95 13.73 -15.58
C HIS A 311 16.33 13.15 -15.89
N ALA A 312 16.62 12.83 -17.16
CA ALA A 312 17.90 12.29 -17.61
C ALA A 312 19.01 13.36 -17.65
N ILE A 313 19.29 13.99 -16.51
CA ILE A 313 20.24 15.08 -16.37
C ILE A 313 21.66 14.52 -16.27
N ALA A 314 22.55 14.94 -17.19
CA ALA A 314 23.95 14.58 -17.16
C ALA A 314 24.71 15.37 -16.06
N PRO A 315 25.77 14.78 -15.47
CA PRO A 315 26.59 15.49 -14.51
C PRO A 315 27.41 16.61 -15.18
N PRO A 316 27.89 17.62 -14.40
CA PRO A 316 28.85 18.59 -14.92
C PRO A 316 30.13 17.90 -15.43
N ALA A 317 30.63 18.32 -16.58
CA ALA A 317 31.79 17.66 -17.25
C ALA A 317 33.02 17.52 -16.32
N HIS A 318 33.37 18.57 -15.58
CA HIS A 318 34.52 18.51 -14.68
C HIS A 318 34.37 17.47 -13.56
N MET A 319 33.14 17.26 -13.04
CA MET A 319 32.88 16.22 -12.03
C MET A 319 32.96 14.83 -12.62
N LEU A 320 32.52 14.67 -13.88
CA LEU A 320 32.69 13.43 -14.63
C LEU A 320 34.19 13.12 -14.84
N ASP A 321 34.97 14.11 -15.26
CA ASP A 321 36.42 13.97 -15.49
C ASP A 321 37.15 13.56 -14.19
N GLU A 322 36.84 14.20 -13.05
CA GLU A 322 37.40 13.84 -11.74
C GLU A 322 37.05 12.41 -11.34
N ALA A 323 35.82 11.99 -11.56
CA ALA A 323 35.36 10.63 -11.27
C ALA A 323 36.10 9.61 -12.14
N VAL A 324 36.18 9.85 -13.45
CA VAL A 324 36.90 8.98 -14.40
C VAL A 324 38.38 8.91 -14.05
N GLN A 325 39.01 10.02 -13.68
CA GLN A 325 40.40 10.03 -13.23
C GLN A 325 40.59 9.17 -11.97
N ALA A 326 39.72 9.29 -10.97
CA ALA A 326 39.78 8.48 -9.76
C ALA A 326 39.62 6.98 -10.07
N MET A 327 38.65 6.62 -10.94
CA MET A 327 38.38 5.24 -11.33
C MET A 327 39.54 4.61 -12.10
N THR A 328 40.14 5.38 -13.02
CA THR A 328 41.28 4.86 -13.84
C THR A 328 42.57 4.76 -13.09
N ALA A 329 42.79 5.56 -12.04
CA ALA A 329 43.96 5.54 -11.17
C ALA A 329 43.89 4.47 -10.08
N SER A 330 42.73 3.91 -9.79
CA SER A 330 42.56 2.86 -8.76
C SER A 330 43.04 1.51 -9.26
N ASP A 331 43.67 0.74 -8.39
CA ASP A 331 44.11 -0.63 -8.69
C ASP A 331 43.05 -1.68 -8.34
N ARG A 332 42.22 -1.42 -7.32
CA ARG A 332 41.18 -2.34 -6.80
C ARG A 332 39.83 -1.59 -6.54
N PRO A 333 39.21 -1.04 -7.57
CA PRO A 333 37.91 -0.37 -7.38
C PRO A 333 36.84 -1.38 -7.06
N ILE A 334 35.82 -0.94 -6.27
CA ILE A 334 34.55 -1.65 -6.12
C ILE A 334 33.40 -0.73 -6.45
N ILE A 335 32.29 -1.33 -6.88
CA ILE A 335 31.03 -0.61 -7.11
C ILE A 335 30.00 -1.04 -6.06
N ILE A 336 29.32 -0.08 -5.44
CA ILE A 336 28.17 -0.35 -4.57
C ILE A 336 26.91 0.20 -5.21
N VAL A 337 25.90 -0.65 -5.38
CA VAL A 337 24.61 -0.25 -5.93
C VAL A 337 23.55 -0.19 -4.82
N GLY A 338 22.83 0.92 -4.78
CA GLY A 338 21.67 1.10 -3.92
C GLY A 338 20.36 1.03 -4.68
N HIS A 339 19.23 1.27 -4.01
CA HIS A 339 17.92 1.27 -4.62
C HIS A 339 17.77 2.27 -5.78
N GLY A 340 18.46 3.42 -5.71
CA GLY A 340 18.44 4.43 -6.78
C GLY A 340 19.19 4.02 -8.04
N ALA A 341 19.92 2.88 -8.05
CA ALA A 341 20.64 2.40 -9.22
C ALA A 341 19.77 1.68 -10.26
N ARG A 342 18.51 1.37 -9.95
CA ARG A 342 17.65 0.52 -10.80
C ARG A 342 17.40 1.09 -12.19
N GLU A 343 17.33 2.41 -12.35
CA GLU A 343 17.11 3.07 -13.65
C GLU A 343 18.36 3.09 -14.55
N GLY A 344 19.50 2.59 -14.07
CA GLY A 344 20.76 2.57 -14.82
C GLY A 344 21.61 1.32 -14.55
N ILE A 345 21.00 0.25 -14.06
CA ILE A 345 21.77 -0.92 -13.60
C ILE A 345 22.56 -1.60 -14.70
N ASP A 346 22.04 -1.67 -15.92
CA ASP A 346 22.73 -2.28 -17.06
C ASP A 346 24.02 -1.51 -17.42
N ASP A 347 23.96 -0.18 -17.41
CA ASP A 347 25.13 0.68 -17.66
C ASP A 347 26.16 0.59 -16.53
N ILE A 348 25.68 0.42 -15.28
CA ILE A 348 26.56 0.21 -14.12
C ILE A 348 27.25 -1.15 -14.19
N ILE A 349 26.53 -2.21 -14.59
CA ILE A 349 27.12 -3.54 -14.79
C ILE A 349 28.16 -3.49 -15.90
N ALA A 350 27.87 -2.87 -17.04
CA ALA A 350 28.81 -2.68 -18.13
C ALA A 350 30.05 -1.89 -17.69
N LEU A 351 29.89 -0.86 -16.84
CA LEU A 351 31.01 -0.13 -16.24
C LEU A 351 31.83 -1.03 -15.31
N ALA A 352 31.18 -1.87 -14.49
CA ALA A 352 31.83 -2.81 -13.61
C ALA A 352 32.67 -3.83 -14.39
N GLU A 353 32.14 -4.38 -15.48
CA GLU A 353 32.84 -5.29 -16.38
C GLU A 353 34.05 -4.60 -17.04
N LYS A 354 33.89 -3.35 -17.49
CA LYS A 354 34.97 -2.56 -18.08
C LYS A 354 36.11 -2.28 -17.09
N LEU A 355 35.76 -2.06 -15.82
CA LEU A 355 36.73 -1.78 -14.75
C LEU A 355 37.26 -3.05 -14.07
N ASP A 356 36.75 -4.25 -14.37
CA ASP A 356 36.93 -5.48 -13.61
C ASP A 356 36.71 -5.25 -12.10
N ALA A 357 35.60 -4.57 -11.77
CA ALA A 357 35.25 -4.10 -10.42
C ALA A 357 34.15 -4.96 -9.80
N PRO A 358 34.38 -5.59 -8.63
CA PRO A 358 33.32 -6.29 -7.91
C PRO A 358 32.14 -5.36 -7.58
N VAL A 359 30.91 -5.88 -7.75
CA VAL A 359 29.68 -5.16 -7.47
C VAL A 359 29.06 -5.67 -6.17
N LEU A 360 28.98 -4.79 -5.20
CA LEU A 360 28.30 -5.00 -3.92
C LEU A 360 26.92 -4.34 -3.96
N THR A 361 25.97 -4.91 -3.26
CA THR A 361 24.66 -4.29 -3.10
C THR A 361 24.44 -3.79 -1.69
N THR A 362 23.72 -2.67 -1.51
CA THR A 362 23.03 -2.45 -0.26
C THR A 362 21.91 -3.47 -0.12
N PHE A 363 21.33 -3.65 1.08
CA PHE A 363 20.17 -4.57 1.18
C PHE A 363 19.03 -4.15 0.24
N LYS A 364 18.72 -2.85 0.16
CA LYS A 364 17.71 -2.30 -0.77
C LYS A 364 18.08 -2.40 -2.25
N GLY A 365 19.34 -2.65 -2.55
CA GLY A 365 19.85 -2.91 -3.90
C GLY A 365 19.92 -4.40 -4.25
N LYS A 366 19.63 -5.32 -3.28
CA LYS A 366 19.63 -6.76 -3.54
C LYS A 366 18.60 -7.10 -4.63
N GLY A 367 19.04 -7.87 -5.62
CA GLY A 367 18.25 -8.21 -6.81
C GLY A 367 18.52 -7.32 -8.03
N LEU A 368 19.27 -6.22 -7.87
CA LEU A 368 19.69 -5.39 -9.02
C LEU A 368 20.80 -6.03 -9.86
N ILE A 369 21.56 -6.94 -9.28
CA ILE A 369 22.51 -7.79 -9.98
C ILE A 369 22.33 -9.21 -9.45
N SER A 370 22.37 -10.20 -10.34
CA SER A 370 22.33 -11.61 -9.97
C SER A 370 23.54 -12.01 -9.11
N ASP A 371 23.32 -12.71 -7.99
CA ASP A 371 24.43 -13.28 -7.20
C ASP A 371 25.24 -14.35 -7.96
N ARG A 372 24.80 -14.72 -9.18
CA ARG A 372 25.52 -15.59 -10.13
C ARG A 372 26.36 -14.82 -11.15
N HIS A 373 26.25 -13.48 -11.19
CA HIS A 373 27.08 -12.67 -12.09
C HIS A 373 28.56 -12.78 -11.64
N PRO A 374 29.54 -12.90 -12.57
CA PRO A 374 30.95 -13.10 -12.23
C PRO A 374 31.55 -12.04 -11.29
N LEU A 375 31.04 -10.82 -11.34
CA LEU A 375 31.49 -9.70 -10.49
C LEU A 375 30.57 -9.42 -9.29
N ALA A 376 29.47 -10.15 -9.10
CA ALA A 376 28.56 -9.91 -7.98
C ALA A 376 29.19 -10.39 -6.65
N ALA A 377 29.39 -9.49 -5.72
CA ALA A 377 29.97 -9.76 -4.40
C ALA A 377 28.94 -9.83 -3.25
N GLY A 378 27.64 -9.79 -3.58
CA GLY A 378 26.55 -9.92 -2.61
C GLY A 378 26.27 -8.66 -1.80
N VAL A 379 25.49 -8.81 -0.72
CA VAL A 379 25.04 -7.71 0.13
C VAL A 379 26.12 -7.26 1.09
N LEU A 380 26.33 -5.93 1.18
CA LEU A 380 27.22 -5.31 2.17
C LEU A 380 26.46 -4.91 3.44
N GLY A 381 27.10 -5.01 4.59
CA GLY A 381 26.62 -4.49 5.86
C GLY A 381 26.07 -5.54 6.81
N ARG A 382 25.21 -5.13 7.75
CA ARG A 382 24.73 -6.02 8.84
C ARG A 382 23.98 -7.26 8.37
N SER A 383 23.25 -7.14 7.27
CA SER A 383 22.55 -8.26 6.60
C SER A 383 23.37 -8.86 5.48
N GLY A 384 24.66 -8.61 5.46
CA GLY A 384 25.53 -8.90 4.36
C GLY A 384 26.26 -10.23 4.44
N THR A 385 26.99 -10.49 3.36
CA THR A 385 27.82 -11.68 3.20
C THR A 385 29.28 -11.38 3.54
N PRO A 386 30.05 -12.38 3.98
CA PRO A 386 31.52 -12.24 4.13
C PRO A 386 32.20 -11.88 2.81
N VAL A 387 31.62 -12.26 1.66
CA VAL A 387 32.11 -11.93 0.31
C VAL A 387 32.16 -10.41 0.12
N ALA A 388 31.04 -9.71 0.37
CA ALA A 388 30.99 -8.25 0.25
C ALA A 388 31.96 -7.55 1.20
N SER A 389 32.08 -8.03 2.45
CA SER A 389 33.03 -7.49 3.43
C SER A 389 34.47 -7.65 3.02
N TRP A 390 34.80 -8.76 2.38
CA TRP A 390 36.15 -9.01 1.84
C TRP A 390 36.51 -7.91 0.83
N PHE A 391 35.71 -7.72 -0.21
CA PHE A 391 35.99 -6.71 -1.25
C PHE A 391 35.96 -5.28 -0.71
N MET A 392 35.10 -4.98 0.25
CA MET A 392 35.09 -3.66 0.93
C MET A 392 36.47 -3.42 1.61
N ASN A 393 37.05 -4.43 2.29
CA ASN A 393 38.31 -4.27 2.98
C ASN A 393 39.50 -4.16 2.01
N GLU A 394 39.50 -4.94 0.94
CA GLU A 394 40.62 -5.01 -0.03
C GLU A 394 40.60 -3.88 -1.07
N SER A 395 39.48 -3.12 -1.22
CA SER A 395 39.39 -2.05 -2.18
C SER A 395 40.27 -0.84 -1.84
N ASP A 396 40.68 -0.08 -2.85
CA ASP A 396 41.34 1.22 -2.73
C ASP A 396 40.47 2.40 -3.17
N LEU A 397 39.32 2.13 -3.85
CA LEU A 397 38.33 3.08 -4.27
C LEU A 397 36.94 2.47 -4.15
N ILE A 398 36.00 3.26 -3.65
CA ILE A 398 34.57 2.92 -3.57
C ILE A 398 33.81 3.82 -4.56
N ILE A 399 33.08 3.21 -5.49
CA ILE A 399 32.21 3.92 -6.43
C ILE A 399 30.77 3.57 -6.05
N THR A 400 29.90 4.55 -5.84
CA THR A 400 28.52 4.29 -5.40
C THR A 400 27.49 4.90 -6.33
N PHE A 401 26.43 4.14 -6.65
CA PHE A 401 25.32 4.57 -7.49
C PHE A 401 24.00 4.44 -6.73
N GLY A 402 23.32 5.57 -6.51
CA GLY A 402 22.02 5.61 -5.86
C GLY A 402 22.03 5.02 -4.45
N VAL A 403 23.12 5.23 -3.70
CA VAL A 403 23.32 4.73 -2.34
C VAL A 403 23.18 5.88 -1.36
N SER A 404 22.22 5.78 -0.47
CA SER A 404 21.93 6.81 0.53
C SER A 404 22.69 6.65 1.84
N PHE A 405 23.60 5.73 1.95
CA PHE A 405 24.37 5.35 3.13
C PHE A 405 23.56 5.30 4.44
N SER A 406 23.87 4.35 5.28
CA SER A 406 23.38 4.29 6.65
C SER A 406 24.42 3.59 7.52
N ASN A 407 24.27 3.67 8.84
CA ASN A 407 25.09 2.90 9.77
C ASN A 407 24.93 1.38 9.61
N HIS A 408 23.95 0.91 8.85
CA HIS A 408 23.71 -0.51 8.55
C HIS A 408 24.48 -1.01 7.32
N THR A 409 24.85 -0.11 6.40
CA THR A 409 25.53 -0.48 5.14
C THR A 409 27.02 -0.81 5.37
N GLY A 410 27.66 -0.19 6.35
CA GLY A 410 29.06 -0.52 6.72
C GLY A 410 30.08 -0.11 5.66
N VAL A 411 29.93 1.06 5.05
CA VAL A 411 30.88 1.62 4.09
C VAL A 411 32.15 2.07 4.82
N ALA A 412 33.32 1.75 4.26
CA ALA A 412 34.61 2.18 4.77
C ALA A 412 34.87 3.66 4.42
N ASP A 413 34.46 4.57 5.31
CA ASP A 413 34.47 6.03 5.11
C ASP A 413 35.89 6.65 5.10
N TYR A 414 36.89 5.89 5.49
CA TYR A 414 38.29 6.29 5.42
C TYR A 414 38.94 6.07 4.03
N LYS A 415 38.19 5.45 3.09
CA LYS A 415 38.64 5.24 1.71
C LYS A 415 38.10 6.32 0.79
N PRO A 416 38.77 6.59 -0.35
CA PRO A 416 38.21 7.48 -1.36
C PRO A 416 36.86 6.97 -1.87
N ILE A 417 35.89 7.87 -2.00
CA ILE A 417 34.54 7.55 -2.46
C ILE A 417 34.16 8.47 -3.63
N VAL A 418 33.74 7.87 -4.74
CA VAL A 418 33.00 8.53 -5.81
C VAL A 418 31.52 8.24 -5.58
N GLN A 419 30.72 9.26 -5.32
CA GLN A 419 29.29 9.08 -5.09
C GLN A 419 28.47 9.69 -6.21
N VAL A 420 27.65 8.88 -6.88
CA VAL A 420 26.70 9.31 -7.92
C VAL A 420 25.29 9.25 -7.34
N ASP A 421 24.60 10.39 -7.34
CA ASP A 421 23.19 10.46 -6.94
C ASP A 421 22.49 11.59 -7.70
N PHE A 422 21.20 11.43 -7.96
CA PHE A 422 20.37 12.46 -8.56
C PHE A 422 20.07 13.59 -7.57
N ASP A 423 19.84 13.24 -6.30
CA ASP A 423 19.54 14.20 -5.24
C ASP A 423 20.82 14.82 -4.67
N PRO A 424 21.04 16.14 -4.85
CA PRO A 424 22.20 16.82 -4.32
C PRO A 424 22.29 16.72 -2.80
N MET A 425 21.17 16.54 -2.08
CA MET A 425 21.14 16.40 -0.62
C MET A 425 21.55 15.00 -0.14
N ALA A 426 21.62 14.01 -1.05
CA ALA A 426 22.14 12.68 -0.75
C ALA A 426 23.68 12.63 -0.80
N LEU A 427 24.29 13.51 -1.63
CA LEU A 427 25.74 13.56 -1.81
C LEU A 427 26.43 14.04 -0.51
N GLY A 428 27.35 13.22 0.01
CA GLY A 428 28.08 13.52 1.22
C GLY A 428 27.23 13.63 2.51
N ARG A 429 25.96 13.22 2.47
CA ARG A 429 25.02 13.38 3.60
C ARG A 429 25.46 12.63 4.85
N PHE A 430 26.01 11.43 4.69
CA PHE A 430 26.38 10.57 5.81
C PHE A 430 27.89 10.62 6.11
N HIS A 431 28.70 10.65 5.05
CA HIS A 431 30.15 10.81 5.09
C HIS A 431 30.58 11.79 4.01
N PRO A 432 31.60 12.64 4.25
CA PRO A 432 32.24 13.37 3.16
C PRO A 432 32.76 12.39 2.10
N VAL A 433 32.60 12.73 0.84
CA VAL A 433 33.06 11.91 -0.28
C VAL A 433 34.13 12.63 -1.08
N SER A 434 35.01 11.89 -1.74
CA SER A 434 36.11 12.48 -2.50
C SER A 434 35.62 13.16 -3.76
N VAL A 435 34.66 12.54 -4.46
CA VAL A 435 34.09 13.08 -5.71
C VAL A 435 32.55 12.95 -5.65
N PRO A 436 31.83 14.03 -5.32
CA PRO A 436 30.35 14.06 -5.38
C PRO A 436 29.88 14.36 -6.81
N VAL A 437 29.21 13.40 -7.45
CA VAL A 437 28.72 13.53 -8.83
C VAL A 437 27.21 13.60 -8.83
N GLN A 438 26.66 14.81 -9.07
CA GLN A 438 25.21 14.98 -9.21
C GLN A 438 24.80 14.71 -10.66
N GLY A 439 23.89 13.77 -10.85
CA GLY A 439 23.32 13.44 -12.17
C GLY A 439 22.40 12.24 -12.11
N HIS A 440 21.65 12.02 -13.18
CA HIS A 440 20.86 10.81 -13.33
C HIS A 440 21.79 9.59 -13.36
N VAL A 441 21.49 8.58 -12.56
CA VAL A 441 22.41 7.46 -12.31
C VAL A 441 22.79 6.72 -13.59
N GLY A 442 21.82 6.37 -14.45
CA GLY A 442 22.07 5.69 -15.71
C GLY A 442 22.86 6.55 -16.72
N VAL A 443 22.45 7.83 -16.89
CA VAL A 443 23.15 8.78 -17.76
C VAL A 443 24.60 8.97 -17.32
N THR A 444 24.83 9.06 -16.01
CA THR A 444 26.16 9.23 -15.44
C THR A 444 27.00 7.97 -15.61
N ALA A 445 26.43 6.78 -15.34
CA ALA A 445 27.14 5.50 -15.53
C ALA A 445 27.55 5.30 -17.00
N ARG A 446 26.65 5.59 -17.94
CA ARG A 446 26.95 5.56 -19.38
C ARG A 446 28.07 6.53 -19.74
N ALA A 447 28.01 7.78 -19.29
CA ALA A 447 29.03 8.77 -19.54
C ALA A 447 30.40 8.38 -18.95
N MET A 448 30.42 7.78 -17.77
CA MET A 448 31.63 7.21 -17.16
C MET A 448 32.19 6.05 -17.99
N LEU A 449 31.34 5.13 -18.45
CA LEU A 449 31.71 4.01 -19.30
C LEU A 449 32.35 4.47 -20.61
N ASP A 450 31.75 5.46 -21.27
CA ASP A 450 32.25 6.01 -22.54
C ASP A 450 33.58 6.76 -22.36
N ALA A 451 33.78 7.40 -21.22
CA ALA A 451 35.00 8.17 -20.92
C ALA A 451 36.14 7.32 -20.35
N CYS A 452 35.86 6.14 -19.78
CA CYS A 452 36.86 5.19 -19.32
C CYS A 452 37.58 4.56 -20.52
N GLY A 453 38.67 5.04 -21.01
CA GLY A 453 39.47 4.44 -22.08
C GLY A 453 39.71 2.93 -21.94
N ASP A 454 40.72 2.37 -22.57
CA ASP A 454 41.11 0.98 -22.41
C ASP A 454 41.77 0.79 -21.03
N THR A 455 41.03 0.22 -20.08
CA THR A 455 41.52 -0.22 -18.78
C THR A 455 41.72 -1.75 -18.85
N SER A 456 42.96 -2.23 -18.76
CA SER A 456 43.23 -3.66 -18.66
C SER A 456 43.43 -4.03 -17.19
N ARG A 457 42.39 -4.45 -16.50
CA ARG A 457 42.46 -5.10 -15.19
C ARG A 457 41.95 -6.51 -15.34
N ASP A 458 42.54 -7.46 -14.62
CA ASP A 458 42.17 -8.86 -14.64
C ASP A 458 42.22 -9.41 -13.21
N GLY A 459 41.32 -10.32 -12.87
CA GLY A 459 41.41 -11.13 -11.64
C GLY A 459 40.30 -10.94 -10.65
N ALA A 460 39.41 -9.94 -10.80
CA ALA A 460 38.29 -9.78 -9.87
C ALA A 460 37.28 -10.93 -9.95
N ALA A 461 36.89 -11.36 -11.15
CA ALA A 461 35.92 -12.45 -11.29
C ALA A 461 36.39 -13.80 -10.69
N PRO A 462 37.65 -14.27 -10.89
CA PRO A 462 38.16 -15.44 -10.19
C PRO A 462 38.17 -15.29 -8.66
N GLU A 463 38.55 -14.13 -8.13
CA GLU A 463 38.56 -13.86 -6.69
C GLU A 463 37.13 -13.85 -6.13
N VAL A 464 36.14 -13.24 -6.84
CA VAL A 464 34.72 -13.31 -6.49
C VAL A 464 34.26 -14.76 -6.40
N ALA A 465 34.56 -15.58 -7.41
CA ALA A 465 34.19 -17.00 -7.44
C ALA A 465 34.79 -17.78 -6.28
N GLU A 466 36.09 -17.53 -5.91
CA GLU A 466 36.75 -18.15 -4.75
C GLU A 466 36.01 -17.77 -3.44
N ARG A 467 35.73 -16.48 -3.24
CA ARG A 467 35.04 -16.02 -2.02
C ARG A 467 33.62 -16.59 -1.90
N TRP A 468 32.89 -16.70 -3.02
CA TRP A 468 31.60 -17.37 -3.04
C TRP A 468 31.67 -18.86 -2.74
N SER A 469 32.71 -19.56 -3.25
CA SER A 469 32.91 -20.98 -2.93
C SER A 469 33.10 -21.20 -1.42
N ILE A 470 33.96 -20.41 -0.80
CA ILE A 470 34.19 -20.45 0.66
C ILE A 470 32.89 -20.19 1.42
N TRP A 471 32.12 -19.16 1.00
CA TRP A 471 30.89 -18.83 1.69
C TRP A 471 29.77 -19.88 1.47
N ARG A 472 29.70 -20.49 0.28
CA ARG A 472 28.72 -21.55 0.01
C ARG A 472 29.00 -22.81 0.80
N GLU A 473 30.29 -23.18 0.99
CA GLU A 473 30.70 -24.29 1.86
C GLU A 473 30.29 -24.02 3.32
N GLU A 474 30.52 -22.81 3.82
CA GLU A 474 30.09 -22.40 5.16
C GLU A 474 28.57 -22.42 5.31
N LYS A 475 27.82 -21.90 4.32
CA LYS A 475 26.33 -21.96 4.33
C LYS A 475 25.86 -23.41 4.38
N ALA A 476 26.43 -24.28 3.54
CA ALA A 476 26.03 -25.69 3.48
C ALA A 476 26.30 -26.41 4.82
N SER A 477 27.34 -26.05 5.55
CA SER A 477 27.57 -26.62 6.88
C SER A 477 26.47 -26.20 7.87
N ARG A 478 26.00 -24.95 7.78
CA ARG A 478 24.97 -24.39 8.68
C ARG A 478 23.55 -24.90 8.41
N THR A 479 23.25 -25.40 7.21
CA THR A 479 21.91 -25.96 6.92
C THR A 479 21.58 -27.17 7.79
N ASN A 480 22.59 -27.83 8.36
CA ASN A 480 22.44 -28.99 9.24
C ASN A 480 22.47 -28.63 10.74
N ASP A 481 22.62 -27.36 11.10
CA ASP A 481 22.59 -26.93 12.49
C ASP A 481 21.18 -27.18 13.06
N ASP A 482 21.11 -27.91 14.16
CA ASP A 482 19.87 -28.28 14.84
C ASP A 482 20.08 -28.22 16.35
N GLN A 483 19.17 -27.53 17.06
CA GLN A 483 19.14 -27.45 18.52
C GLN A 483 17.86 -28.09 19.09
N GLY A 484 17.03 -28.67 18.21
CA GLY A 484 15.76 -29.29 18.59
C GLY A 484 14.61 -28.32 18.85
N GLU A 485 14.80 -27.03 18.55
CA GLU A 485 13.80 -25.97 18.78
C GLU A 485 13.10 -25.49 17.47
N GLY A 486 13.45 -26.08 16.31
CA GLY A 486 12.88 -25.74 15.01
C GLY A 486 13.90 -25.65 13.89
N ILE A 487 13.43 -25.26 12.71
CA ILE A 487 14.25 -25.19 11.48
C ILE A 487 15.16 -23.96 11.53
N ASN A 488 16.43 -24.15 11.20
CA ASN A 488 17.38 -23.05 11.10
C ASN A 488 17.14 -22.18 9.84
N ALA A 489 17.50 -20.90 9.93
CA ALA A 489 17.29 -19.95 8.83
C ALA A 489 18.12 -20.28 7.57
N ALA A 490 19.29 -20.88 7.72
CA ALA A 490 20.14 -21.25 6.57
C ALA A 490 19.47 -22.33 5.71
N ALA A 491 18.84 -23.34 6.32
CA ALA A 491 18.08 -24.39 5.62
C ALA A 491 16.86 -23.81 4.90
N LEU A 492 16.07 -22.93 5.57
CA LEU A 492 14.92 -22.29 4.96
C LEU A 492 15.32 -21.49 3.71
N PHE A 493 16.31 -20.61 3.81
CA PHE A 493 16.70 -19.77 2.67
C PHE A 493 17.48 -20.52 1.59
N ALA A 494 18.10 -21.67 1.90
CA ALA A 494 18.62 -22.58 0.88
C ALA A 494 17.46 -23.18 0.04
N ALA A 495 16.46 -23.74 0.71
CA ALA A 495 15.26 -24.27 0.02
C ALA A 495 14.51 -23.18 -0.79
N MET A 496 14.41 -21.95 -0.24
CA MET A 496 13.81 -20.82 -0.98
C MET A 496 14.67 -20.43 -2.20
N THR A 497 15.99 -20.47 -2.12
CA THR A 497 16.87 -20.17 -3.26
C THR A 497 16.63 -21.15 -4.42
N ASP A 498 16.35 -22.41 -4.11
CA ASP A 498 16.13 -23.46 -5.11
C ASP A 498 14.70 -23.47 -5.66
N CYS A 499 13.69 -23.13 -4.84
CA CYS A 499 12.29 -23.28 -5.19
C CYS A 499 11.60 -21.99 -5.66
N VAL A 500 12.06 -20.80 -5.21
CA VAL A 500 11.43 -19.52 -5.60
C VAL A 500 11.78 -19.18 -7.04
N PRO A 501 10.78 -18.86 -7.90
CA PRO A 501 11.02 -18.50 -9.29
C PRO A 501 12.04 -17.37 -9.45
N ALA A 502 12.89 -17.49 -10.46
CA ALA A 502 13.97 -16.53 -10.70
C ALA A 502 13.46 -15.09 -10.89
N ASN A 503 12.26 -14.91 -11.43
CA ASN A 503 11.63 -13.63 -11.68
C ASN A 503 10.61 -13.21 -10.60
N ALA A 504 10.60 -13.83 -9.43
CA ALA A 504 9.64 -13.46 -8.38
C ALA A 504 9.85 -12.03 -7.86
N ILE A 505 8.77 -11.42 -7.38
CA ILE A 505 8.82 -10.20 -6.58
C ILE A 505 8.83 -10.61 -5.11
N MET A 506 9.81 -10.11 -4.36
CA MET A 506 10.04 -10.55 -2.98
C MET A 506 9.97 -9.40 -1.97
N PRO A 507 8.80 -9.10 -1.42
CA PRO A 507 8.67 -8.29 -0.22
C PRO A 507 9.24 -9.01 1.01
N VAL A 508 10.19 -8.36 1.69
CA VAL A 508 10.87 -8.92 2.88
C VAL A 508 10.60 -8.03 4.08
N ASP A 509 10.13 -8.62 5.17
CA ASP A 509 9.83 -7.91 6.42
C ASP A 509 11.11 -7.56 7.19
N VAL A 510 10.95 -6.73 8.20
CA VAL A 510 12.02 -6.28 9.09
C VAL A 510 12.18 -7.24 10.28
N GLY A 511 13.41 -7.49 10.68
CA GLY A 511 13.75 -8.38 11.80
C GLY A 511 14.89 -9.33 11.49
N ASN A 512 14.99 -10.44 12.23
CA ASN A 512 15.99 -11.48 11.98
C ASN A 512 15.82 -12.08 10.58
N ASN A 513 14.60 -12.24 10.09
CA ASN A 513 14.30 -12.67 8.73
C ASN A 513 15.03 -11.85 7.67
N THR A 514 15.14 -10.52 7.86
CA THR A 514 15.89 -9.63 6.96
C THR A 514 17.37 -9.98 6.93
N TYR A 515 17.98 -10.16 8.13
CA TYR A 515 19.40 -10.48 8.23
C TYR A 515 19.69 -11.83 7.59
N SER A 516 18.87 -12.83 7.86
CA SER A 516 19.02 -14.17 7.31
C SER A 516 18.77 -14.20 5.80
N PHE A 517 17.75 -13.48 5.30
CA PHE A 517 17.48 -13.35 3.87
C PHE A 517 18.69 -12.72 3.14
N GLY A 518 19.20 -11.60 3.63
CA GLY A 518 20.35 -10.93 2.99
C GLY A 518 21.61 -11.79 2.93
N ARG A 519 21.81 -12.63 3.95
CA ARG A 519 22.97 -13.50 4.12
C ARG A 519 22.88 -14.82 3.35
N TYR A 520 21.72 -15.48 3.38
CA TYR A 520 21.60 -16.87 2.92
C TYR A 520 20.87 -17.00 1.59
N PHE A 521 19.92 -16.13 1.26
CA PHE A 521 19.19 -16.19 0.00
C PHE A 521 20.03 -15.62 -1.14
N GLU A 522 20.28 -16.43 -2.19
CA GLU A 522 20.96 -16.00 -3.41
C GLU A 522 19.95 -15.58 -4.47
N VAL A 523 20.00 -14.32 -4.88
CA VAL A 523 19.12 -13.79 -5.93
C VAL A 523 19.65 -14.10 -7.33
N THR A 524 18.72 -14.27 -8.27
CA THR A 524 19.00 -14.31 -9.70
C THR A 524 18.42 -13.10 -10.42
N ASP A 525 17.09 -13.05 -10.58
CA ASP A 525 16.37 -11.95 -11.22
C ASP A 525 15.16 -11.50 -10.38
N GLN A 526 15.15 -11.87 -9.10
CA GLN A 526 14.09 -11.48 -8.17
C GLN A 526 14.17 -9.98 -7.87
N ALA A 527 13.01 -9.31 -7.85
CA ALA A 527 12.88 -7.94 -7.40
C ALA A 527 12.62 -7.90 -5.89
N VAL A 528 13.58 -7.41 -5.11
CA VAL A 528 13.48 -7.38 -3.64
C VAL A 528 13.07 -5.99 -3.17
N ILE A 529 12.07 -5.92 -2.27
CA ILE A 529 11.65 -4.69 -1.59
C ILE A 529 11.49 -4.90 -0.09
N MET A 530 11.71 -3.83 0.68
CA MET A 530 11.60 -3.85 2.14
C MET A 530 11.28 -2.45 2.70
N SER A 531 10.94 -2.37 3.98
CA SER A 531 10.93 -1.13 4.77
C SER A 531 12.36 -0.78 5.18
N GLY A 532 13.08 -0.04 4.32
CA GLY A 532 14.53 0.07 4.42
C GLY A 532 15.02 1.06 5.48
N TYR A 533 14.43 2.24 5.54
CA TYR A 533 14.82 3.30 6.47
C TYR A 533 13.91 3.41 7.69
N LEU A 534 12.59 3.26 7.50
CA LEU A 534 11.66 3.26 8.64
C LEU A 534 11.87 2.02 9.50
N GLY A 535 12.14 0.87 8.87
CA GLY A 535 12.37 -0.37 9.60
C GLY A 535 11.12 -0.90 10.29
N SER A 536 9.94 -0.74 9.67
CA SER A 536 8.67 -1.18 10.25
C SER A 536 8.45 -2.67 10.03
N ILE A 537 8.31 -3.42 11.11
CA ILE A 537 7.78 -4.79 11.05
C ILE A 537 6.32 -4.76 10.62
N GLY A 538 5.84 -5.82 9.96
CA GLY A 538 4.50 -5.88 9.38
C GLY A 538 4.42 -5.38 7.93
N PHE A 539 5.53 -4.94 7.35
CA PHE A 539 5.58 -4.45 5.97
C PHE A 539 5.27 -5.53 4.92
N ALA A 540 5.81 -6.75 5.07
CA ALA A 540 5.94 -7.69 3.95
C ALA A 540 4.62 -8.17 3.36
N PHE A 541 3.62 -8.50 4.16
CA PHE A 541 2.35 -9.02 3.65
C PHE A 541 1.51 -7.94 2.95
N PRO A 542 1.29 -6.74 3.53
CA PRO A 542 0.69 -5.63 2.79
C PRO A 542 1.48 -5.23 1.54
N ALA A 543 2.82 -5.25 1.62
CA ALA A 543 3.67 -4.98 0.47
C ALA A 543 3.51 -6.04 -0.64
N ALA A 544 3.23 -7.29 -0.29
CA ALA A 544 2.92 -8.32 -1.27
C ALA A 544 1.60 -8.04 -2.01
N MET A 545 0.61 -7.43 -1.34
CA MET A 545 -0.61 -6.97 -2.01
C MET A 545 -0.33 -5.86 -3.02
N GLY A 546 0.54 -4.90 -2.65
CA GLY A 546 1.01 -3.85 -3.57
C GLY A 546 1.85 -4.40 -4.73
N ALA A 547 2.69 -5.40 -4.46
CA ALA A 547 3.45 -6.12 -5.48
C ALA A 547 2.52 -6.88 -6.44
N TRP A 548 1.50 -7.54 -5.91
CA TRP A 548 0.48 -8.19 -6.73
C TRP A 548 -0.23 -7.17 -7.65
N ALA A 549 -0.62 -6.01 -7.13
CA ALA A 549 -1.21 -4.95 -7.95
C ALA A 549 -0.27 -4.50 -9.09
N ALA A 550 1.03 -4.43 -8.85
CA ALA A 550 2.01 -4.12 -9.90
C ALA A 550 2.05 -5.22 -10.99
N THR A 551 1.81 -6.49 -10.64
CA THR A 551 1.73 -7.58 -11.63
C THR A 551 0.48 -7.52 -12.51
N GLN A 552 -0.55 -6.77 -12.09
CA GLN A 552 -1.80 -6.60 -12.84
C GLN A 552 -1.78 -5.38 -13.77
N SER A 553 -0.91 -4.40 -13.52
CA SER A 553 -1.01 -3.09 -14.18
C SER A 553 0.29 -2.55 -14.77
N HIS A 554 1.46 -3.14 -14.43
CA HIS A 554 2.74 -2.60 -14.90
C HIS A 554 3.50 -3.61 -15.76
N PRO A 555 3.84 -3.28 -17.03
CA PRO A 555 4.41 -4.23 -18.00
C PRO A 555 5.68 -4.96 -17.52
N ALA A 556 6.55 -4.27 -16.76
CA ALA A 556 7.80 -4.89 -16.25
C ALA A 556 7.56 -5.98 -15.19
N PHE A 557 6.37 -6.04 -14.62
CA PHE A 557 6.02 -6.97 -13.54
C PHE A 557 4.87 -7.91 -13.91
N GLU A 558 4.30 -7.78 -15.09
CA GLU A 558 3.15 -8.57 -15.55
C GLU A 558 3.39 -10.07 -15.36
N GLY A 559 2.48 -10.74 -14.66
CA GLY A 559 2.49 -12.19 -14.43
C GLY A 559 3.65 -12.71 -13.56
N ARG A 560 4.48 -11.86 -12.96
CA ARG A 560 5.57 -12.31 -12.07
C ARG A 560 4.99 -12.86 -10.75
N PRO A 561 5.50 -14.01 -10.24
CA PRO A 561 5.09 -14.52 -8.94
C PRO A 561 5.43 -13.57 -7.80
N VAL A 562 4.57 -13.51 -6.77
CA VAL A 562 4.83 -12.75 -5.55
C VAL A 562 5.10 -13.71 -4.40
N VAL A 563 6.32 -13.67 -3.87
CA VAL A 563 6.76 -14.51 -2.74
C VAL A 563 7.33 -13.62 -1.64
N SER A 564 6.63 -13.49 -0.52
CA SER A 564 7.03 -12.61 0.58
C SER A 564 7.46 -13.38 1.82
N VAL A 565 8.27 -12.73 2.66
CA VAL A 565 8.83 -13.35 3.89
C VAL A 565 8.70 -12.41 5.06
N SER A 566 8.21 -12.91 6.18
CA SER A 566 8.16 -12.19 7.46
C SER A 566 8.54 -13.05 8.66
N GLY A 567 8.87 -12.40 9.77
CA GLY A 567 8.77 -13.01 11.08
C GLY A 567 7.31 -13.04 11.56
N ASP A 568 7.05 -13.89 12.53
CA ASP A 568 5.73 -14.07 13.17
C ASP A 568 5.17 -12.78 13.79
N GLY A 569 6.01 -12.02 14.51
CA GLY A 569 5.61 -10.76 15.12
C GLY A 569 5.24 -9.67 14.12
N GLY A 570 5.89 -9.64 12.94
CA GLY A 570 5.54 -8.73 11.86
C GLY A 570 4.25 -9.15 11.16
N PHE A 571 4.15 -10.42 10.76
CA PHE A 571 2.97 -10.94 10.08
C PHE A 571 1.68 -10.77 10.91
N ALA A 572 1.74 -11.04 12.21
CA ALA A 572 0.59 -10.95 13.10
C ALA A 572 -0.09 -9.57 13.10
N GLN A 573 0.64 -8.48 12.80
CA GLN A 573 0.07 -7.12 12.75
C GLN A 573 -1.00 -6.96 11.67
N TYR A 574 -0.84 -7.63 10.53
CA TYR A 574 -1.74 -7.52 9.38
C TYR A 574 -2.25 -8.89 8.89
N ALA A 575 -2.19 -9.92 9.73
CA ALA A 575 -2.57 -11.28 9.34
C ALA A 575 -3.99 -11.37 8.77
N MET A 576 -4.92 -10.55 9.23
CA MET A 576 -6.30 -10.57 8.73
C MET A 576 -6.46 -10.01 7.31
N GLU A 577 -5.42 -9.39 6.74
CA GLU A 577 -5.41 -9.08 5.30
C GLU A 577 -5.34 -10.33 4.42
N ILE A 578 -5.15 -11.52 4.98
CA ILE A 578 -5.40 -12.79 4.28
C ILE A 578 -6.79 -12.78 3.65
N THR A 579 -7.81 -12.29 4.37
CA THR A 579 -9.18 -12.20 3.84
C THR A 579 -9.30 -11.22 2.67
N THR A 580 -8.48 -10.18 2.63
CA THR A 580 -8.37 -9.27 1.49
C THR A 580 -7.73 -10.00 0.30
N ALA A 581 -6.63 -10.71 0.52
CA ALA A 581 -5.98 -11.49 -0.53
C ALA A 581 -6.92 -12.56 -1.12
N VAL A 582 -7.71 -13.25 -0.28
CA VAL A 582 -8.74 -14.21 -0.71
C VAL A 582 -9.84 -13.52 -1.53
N LYS A 583 -10.37 -12.39 -1.05
CA LYS A 583 -11.45 -11.65 -1.74
C LYS A 583 -11.08 -11.26 -3.17
N TYR A 584 -9.83 -10.88 -3.40
CA TYR A 584 -9.35 -10.41 -4.70
C TYR A 584 -8.57 -11.48 -5.48
N GLY A 585 -8.52 -12.73 -4.99
CA GLY A 585 -7.81 -13.82 -5.66
C GLY A 585 -6.33 -13.54 -5.88
N MET A 586 -5.66 -12.93 -4.89
CA MET A 586 -4.26 -12.53 -5.02
C MET A 586 -3.34 -13.74 -4.94
N ASN A 587 -2.61 -14.04 -6.01
CA ASN A 587 -1.60 -15.11 -6.04
C ASN A 587 -0.36 -14.65 -5.26
N ILE A 588 -0.40 -14.80 -3.94
CA ILE A 588 0.67 -14.44 -3.02
C ILE A 588 1.08 -15.67 -2.22
N THR A 589 2.33 -16.06 -2.30
CA THR A 589 2.96 -17.00 -1.37
C THR A 589 3.63 -16.19 -0.26
N HIS A 590 3.20 -16.38 0.99
CA HIS A 590 3.81 -15.70 2.14
C HIS A 590 4.41 -16.69 3.10
N VAL A 591 5.72 -16.60 3.33
CA VAL A 591 6.49 -17.46 4.25
C VAL A 591 6.60 -16.77 5.60
N VAL A 592 6.07 -17.38 6.65
CA VAL A 592 6.14 -16.89 8.04
C VAL A 592 7.17 -17.70 8.81
N MET A 593 8.24 -17.05 9.24
CA MET A 593 9.22 -17.62 10.17
C MET A 593 8.67 -17.51 11.60
N ASN A 594 8.08 -18.58 12.11
CA ASN A 594 7.45 -18.63 13.42
C ASN A 594 8.40 -19.22 14.46
N ASN A 595 9.03 -18.35 15.24
CA ASN A 595 9.88 -18.73 16.37
C ASN A 595 9.31 -18.31 17.73
N SER A 596 8.11 -17.75 17.76
CA SER A 596 7.44 -17.25 18.97
C SER A 596 8.23 -16.23 19.77
N GLU A 597 9.10 -15.46 19.09
CA GLU A 597 9.97 -14.49 19.75
C GLU A 597 10.26 -13.27 18.82
N LEU A 598 10.34 -12.08 19.41
CA LEU A 598 10.98 -10.93 18.76
C LEU A 598 12.51 -11.11 18.78
N GLY A 599 12.98 -12.13 18.05
CA GLY A 599 14.32 -12.67 18.17
C GLY A 599 15.44 -11.66 17.92
N LYS A 600 15.20 -10.62 17.08
CA LYS A 600 16.16 -9.52 16.90
C LYS A 600 16.40 -8.75 18.19
N ILE A 601 15.33 -8.47 18.94
CA ILE A 601 15.39 -7.70 20.18
C ILE A 601 16.03 -8.53 21.30
N SER A 602 15.64 -9.80 21.43
CA SER A 602 16.28 -10.71 22.39
C SER A 602 17.79 -10.82 22.19
N LYS A 603 18.21 -10.89 20.92
CA LYS A 603 19.62 -10.93 20.55
C LYS A 603 20.36 -9.64 20.95
N GLU A 604 19.71 -8.48 20.75
CA GLU A 604 20.27 -7.19 21.16
C GLU A 604 20.32 -7.03 22.68
N GLN A 605 19.30 -7.48 23.41
CA GLN A 605 19.32 -7.49 24.88
C GLN A 605 20.47 -8.34 25.40
N ARG A 606 20.66 -9.57 24.89
CA ARG A 606 21.79 -10.43 25.26
C ARG A 606 23.15 -9.77 24.92
N ALA A 607 23.28 -9.16 23.74
CA ALA A 607 24.51 -8.49 23.32
C ALA A 607 24.83 -7.24 24.16
N ALA A 608 23.82 -6.59 24.73
CA ALA A 608 23.96 -5.46 25.64
C ALA A 608 24.08 -5.89 27.12
N GLU A 609 24.22 -7.20 27.39
CA GLU A 609 24.27 -7.77 28.75
C GLU A 609 23.04 -7.44 29.60
N LEU A 610 21.87 -7.30 28.92
CA LEU A 610 20.56 -7.11 29.55
C LEU A 610 19.81 -8.44 29.65
N ASP A 611 18.95 -8.57 30.66
CA ASP A 611 18.00 -9.68 30.72
C ASP A 611 17.05 -9.65 29.51
N VAL A 612 16.77 -10.81 28.93
CA VAL A 612 15.77 -10.95 27.88
C VAL A 612 14.38 -10.76 28.48
N TRP A 613 13.67 -9.72 28.01
CA TRP A 613 12.38 -9.34 28.60
C TRP A 613 11.39 -8.84 27.55
N GLN A 614 10.12 -9.32 27.66
CA GLN A 614 8.99 -8.92 26.81
C GLN A 614 9.17 -9.19 25.30
N THR A 615 9.94 -10.20 24.93
CA THR A 615 10.19 -10.58 23.54
C THR A 615 9.51 -11.89 23.14
N SER A 616 9.05 -12.69 24.09
CA SER A 616 8.30 -13.92 23.81
C SER A 616 6.90 -13.61 23.29
N LEU A 617 6.45 -14.38 22.32
CA LEU A 617 5.13 -14.28 21.69
C LEU A 617 4.36 -15.58 21.92
N VAL A 618 3.04 -15.46 22.02
CA VAL A 618 2.13 -16.61 21.96
C VAL A 618 1.40 -16.53 20.63
N ASN A 619 1.78 -17.37 19.70
CA ASN A 619 1.24 -17.38 18.36
C ASN A 619 0.17 -18.46 18.19
N PRO A 620 -0.89 -18.19 17.42
CA PRO A 620 -1.73 -19.24 16.85
C PRO A 620 -0.97 -19.97 15.73
N SER A 621 -1.53 -21.07 15.22
CA SER A 621 -1.07 -21.60 13.93
C SER A 621 -1.50 -20.64 12.80
N PHE A 622 -0.57 -20.00 12.16
CA PHE A 622 -0.84 -19.11 11.03
C PHE A 622 -1.36 -19.86 9.80
N ALA A 623 -0.91 -21.10 9.60
CA ALA A 623 -1.44 -21.98 8.56
C ALA A 623 -2.94 -22.25 8.80
N SER A 624 -3.35 -22.56 10.03
CA SER A 624 -4.78 -22.78 10.37
C SER A 624 -5.61 -21.51 10.26
N ILE A 625 -5.04 -20.33 10.57
CA ILE A 625 -5.71 -19.05 10.33
C ILE A 625 -5.94 -18.85 8.84
N ALA A 626 -4.94 -19.12 7.99
CA ALA A 626 -5.07 -19.00 6.55
C ALA A 626 -6.22 -19.86 6.02
N GLU A 627 -6.29 -21.12 6.43
CA GLU A 627 -7.39 -22.03 6.07
C GLU A 627 -8.76 -21.52 6.54
N SER A 628 -8.82 -21.00 7.77
CA SER A 628 -10.05 -20.39 8.30
C SER A 628 -10.50 -19.14 7.54
N CYS A 629 -9.57 -18.43 6.92
CA CYS A 629 -9.83 -17.27 6.06
C CYS A 629 -10.14 -17.64 4.59
N GLY A 630 -10.06 -18.92 4.21
CA GLY A 630 -10.28 -19.39 2.84
C GLY A 630 -9.02 -19.38 1.96
N ALA A 631 -7.85 -19.15 2.53
CA ALA A 631 -6.55 -19.29 1.86
C ALA A 631 -5.98 -20.70 2.10
N LYS A 632 -4.90 -21.05 1.43
CA LYS A 632 -4.18 -22.28 1.70
C LYS A 632 -3.18 -22.08 2.85
N GLY A 633 -3.17 -22.98 3.82
CA GLY A 633 -2.23 -23.03 4.92
C GLY A 633 -1.30 -24.24 4.80
N ILE A 634 0.01 -24.05 4.93
CA ILE A 634 0.99 -25.14 4.97
C ILE A 634 1.86 -24.92 6.20
N ARG A 635 1.94 -25.90 7.09
CA ARG A 635 2.81 -25.83 8.27
C ARG A 635 3.98 -26.77 8.11
N VAL A 636 5.20 -26.25 8.30
CA VAL A 636 6.47 -26.96 8.14
C VAL A 636 7.20 -27.00 9.49
N THR A 637 7.55 -28.19 9.95
CA THR A 637 8.26 -28.41 11.22
C THR A 637 9.58 -29.15 11.05
N GLU A 638 9.80 -29.78 9.87
CA GLU A 638 10.98 -30.56 9.57
C GLU A 638 11.67 -30.03 8.30
N ILE A 639 13.00 -30.09 8.26
CA ILE A 639 13.82 -29.54 7.15
C ILE A 639 13.47 -30.20 5.81
N ASP A 640 13.23 -31.50 5.80
CA ASP A 640 12.92 -32.28 4.59
C ASP A 640 11.56 -31.94 3.95
N GLN A 641 10.70 -31.22 4.67
CA GLN A 641 9.40 -30.73 4.15
C GLN A 641 9.53 -29.41 3.36
N LEU A 642 10.64 -28.65 3.55
CA LEU A 642 10.76 -27.27 3.07
C LEU A 642 10.56 -27.14 1.56
N GLU A 643 11.33 -27.88 0.77
CA GLU A 643 11.28 -27.77 -0.70
C GLU A 643 9.90 -28.15 -1.24
N GLY A 644 9.31 -29.25 -0.71
CA GLY A 644 7.97 -29.67 -1.10
C GLY A 644 6.92 -28.61 -0.77
N ALA A 645 6.96 -28.04 0.42
CA ALA A 645 6.01 -27.02 0.89
C ALA A 645 6.12 -25.71 0.09
N ILE A 646 7.34 -25.22 -0.14
CA ILE A 646 7.57 -24.01 -0.92
C ILE A 646 7.16 -24.20 -2.38
N GLY A 647 7.55 -25.34 -2.98
CA GLY A 647 7.17 -25.68 -4.36
C GLY A 647 5.65 -25.78 -4.54
N GLU A 648 4.96 -26.44 -3.59
CA GLU A 648 3.50 -26.54 -3.56
C GLU A 648 2.83 -25.17 -3.42
N ALA A 649 3.38 -24.30 -2.55
CA ALA A 649 2.85 -22.97 -2.32
C ALA A 649 2.99 -22.06 -3.55
N VAL A 650 4.14 -22.06 -4.19
CA VAL A 650 4.41 -21.25 -5.39
C VAL A 650 3.58 -21.70 -6.59
N ALA A 651 3.25 -22.99 -6.66
CA ALA A 651 2.42 -23.55 -7.74
C ALA A 651 0.90 -23.38 -7.51
N HIS A 652 0.50 -22.91 -6.34
CA HIS A 652 -0.92 -22.75 -6.00
C HIS A 652 -1.51 -21.48 -6.62
N ASP A 653 -2.73 -21.60 -7.16
CA ASP A 653 -3.50 -20.46 -7.65
C ASP A 653 -4.34 -19.86 -6.51
N GLY A 654 -3.88 -18.75 -5.96
CA GLY A 654 -4.47 -18.05 -4.82
C GLY A 654 -3.49 -17.79 -3.67
N PRO A 655 -3.95 -17.16 -2.58
CA PRO A 655 -3.06 -16.84 -1.46
C PRO A 655 -2.70 -18.08 -0.63
N VAL A 656 -1.41 -18.18 -0.28
CA VAL A 656 -0.86 -19.29 0.52
C VAL A 656 -0.03 -18.72 1.67
N ILE A 657 -0.23 -19.24 2.86
CA ILE A 657 0.65 -19.00 4.02
C ILE A 657 1.43 -20.27 4.32
N VAL A 658 2.76 -20.18 4.18
CA VAL A 658 3.70 -21.23 4.59
C VAL A 658 4.25 -20.86 5.95
N GLU A 659 3.74 -21.48 7.00
CA GLU A 659 4.22 -21.32 8.37
C GLU A 659 5.39 -22.26 8.63
N VAL A 660 6.59 -21.74 8.77
CA VAL A 660 7.79 -22.51 9.10
C VAL A 660 8.14 -22.30 10.57
N VAL A 661 8.12 -23.38 11.35
CA VAL A 661 8.55 -23.33 12.75
C VAL A 661 10.08 -23.24 12.79
N THR A 662 10.59 -22.10 13.22
CA THR A 662 12.02 -21.78 13.16
C THR A 662 12.65 -21.65 14.55
N ASP A 663 13.93 -21.97 14.65
CA ASP A 663 14.71 -21.76 15.86
C ASP A 663 15.07 -20.28 16.02
N ALA A 664 14.81 -19.70 17.19
CA ALA A 664 15.11 -18.29 17.49
C ALA A 664 16.61 -17.99 17.62
N LEU A 665 17.44 -18.98 17.86
CA LEU A 665 18.88 -18.84 18.07
C LEU A 665 19.70 -19.12 16.81
N LEU A 666 19.20 -19.98 15.91
CA LEU A 666 19.86 -20.37 14.65
C LEU A 666 19.44 -19.43 13.49
N VAL A 667 19.92 -18.17 13.53
CA VAL A 667 19.54 -17.08 12.61
C VAL A 667 20.70 -16.69 11.68
#